data_fe5d6059bed0e6d81ce1cff140646da0
#
_entry.id   fe5d6059bed0e6d81ce1cff140646da0
#
_cell.length_a   1.000
_cell.length_b   1.000
_cell.length_c   1.000
_cell.angle_alpha   90.00
_cell.angle_beta   90.00
_cell.angle_gamma   90.00
#
_symmetry.space_group_name_H-M   'P 1'
#
loop_
_entity.id
_entity.type
_entity.pdbx_description
1 polymer ?
#
loop_
_entity_poly.entity_id
_entity_poly.type
_entity_poly.pdbx_seq_one_letter_code
_entity_poly.pdbx_strand_id
1 'polypeptide(L)'
;MRAWILAGAAALALAGCSTPKPYSPPEVRLQELRRDQQQPFVCRTLESGLGQPIADNQQGVGHPVLDDAGKVVGHSSQCAIKPRIAHFYFTGAGFKPFDPARDFKLPPPDMKMTVVNGATMPFVVRVEAGTINRFVYTIAMLEGAQWNHKLIYWMRGGVGIGHQQGKAMWFDNALNSSEKVLMPKLLAEGYAVASSSGNETSVHYNMRLAEETAAQTKAHFVATYGKPVYTLGIGGSGGAVQQYMFAQNRPGLLDAGIPIQSYPDMVTQAIPISDCPLLGQYFQDEVARNPASQWASWSRQSLIQGMHASDTARNPVTGKPGSTECISGWRTAMPTVLNPRYRDARFDKALAGYGYKPEAYAHVKWTHWNDLADIYGVDAEGFAPIPLDNVGVQYGLSALVAGKIDAPEFLRLNACVGSWKEQRDFVTWKQDGDPFDSVNMHRSATCREPGGTPAPRREGSRDAIRKAFSSGHVFTGKRLGIPMIDLRPYREAELDMHNARQAFSVRARLLAANPAEASLQAIWFARPDTDLPGQVMKALWVLDKYLGSSKAPPEFADRCVDSSGSVIGAGPSAWAGILDGGQPGACTKAFPIYSSPRMVAGESIRGDTFKCALKPLVTAFSDGTYPPSVQFTPEQKQWLGRIFPHGVCDFSKSSLP
;
A
#
# COMPACT_ATOMS: atom_id res chain seq x y z
N MET A 1 66.29 42.54 -34.46
CA MET A 1 64.91 43.05 -34.45
C MET A 1 64.17 42.27 -33.42
N ARG A 2 63.48 42.93 -32.53
CA ARG A 2 63.11 42.55 -31.16
C ARG A 2 62.13 41.35 -31.12
N ALA A 3 62.51 40.32 -30.37
CA ALA A 3 61.67 39.21 -29.96
C ALA A 3 60.95 39.58 -28.64
N TRP A 4 59.63 39.38 -28.56
CA TRP A 4 58.85 39.51 -27.35
C TRP A 4 58.65 38.13 -26.75
N ILE A 5 59.14 37.92 -25.53
CA ILE A 5 58.88 36.73 -24.70
C ILE A 5 57.65 37.03 -23.88
N LEU A 6 56.58 36.27 -24.06
CA LEU A 6 55.39 36.28 -23.18
C LEU A 6 55.56 35.16 -22.12
N ALA A 7 55.75 35.61 -20.87
CA ALA A 7 55.70 34.74 -19.71
C ALA A 7 54.26 34.48 -19.31
N GLY A 8 53.79 33.25 -19.44
CA GLY A 8 52.48 32.84 -18.92
C GLY A 8 52.58 32.50 -17.44
N ALA A 9 51.96 33.27 -16.58
CA ALA A 9 51.78 32.92 -15.18
C ALA A 9 50.63 31.95 -15.02
N ALA A 10 50.90 30.68 -14.64
CA ALA A 10 49.91 29.72 -14.24
C ALA A 10 49.41 30.06 -12.80
N ALA A 11 48.17 30.55 -12.70
CA ALA A 11 47.49 30.68 -11.43
C ALA A 11 46.98 29.31 -10.96
N LEU A 12 47.65 28.74 -9.95
CA LEU A 12 47.09 27.59 -9.18
C LEU A 12 45.86 28.09 -8.40
N ALA A 13 44.69 27.68 -8.83
CA ALA A 13 43.47 27.84 -8.06
C ALA A 13 43.53 26.84 -6.88
N LEU A 14 43.84 27.34 -5.72
CA LEU A 14 43.62 26.60 -4.45
C LEU A 14 42.09 26.44 -4.27
N ALA A 15 41.60 25.24 -4.57
CA ALA A 15 40.26 24.84 -4.18
C ALA A 15 40.22 24.82 -2.64
N GLY A 16 39.69 25.88 -2.08
CA GLY A 16 39.44 25.96 -0.64
C GLY A 16 38.48 24.85 -0.23
N CYS A 17 38.94 23.90 0.57
CA CYS A 17 38.08 23.02 1.33
C CYS A 17 37.21 23.89 2.25
N SER A 18 36.00 24.19 1.81
CA SER A 18 35.00 24.77 2.69
C SER A 18 34.63 23.73 3.73
N THR A 19 35.07 23.95 4.98
CA THR A 19 34.54 23.15 6.12
C THR A 19 33.00 23.19 6.08
N PRO A 20 32.34 22.07 6.18
CA PRO A 20 30.87 22.04 6.24
C PRO A 20 30.41 23.00 7.33
N LYS A 21 29.52 23.92 7.01
CA LYS A 21 28.92 24.79 8.04
C LYS A 21 28.27 23.90 9.09
N PRO A 22 28.47 24.19 10.40
CA PRO A 22 27.75 23.46 11.44
C PRO A 22 26.27 23.51 11.17
N TYR A 23 25.61 22.33 11.24
CA TYR A 23 24.16 22.24 11.07
C TYR A 23 23.47 23.08 12.15
N SER A 24 22.69 24.04 11.72
CA SER A 24 21.75 24.75 12.59
C SER A 24 20.36 24.22 12.33
N PRO A 25 19.67 23.66 13.35
CA PRO A 25 18.31 23.20 13.18
C PRO A 25 17.44 24.32 12.60
N PRO A 26 16.59 24.03 11.60
CA PRO A 26 15.68 25.04 11.09
C PRO A 26 14.73 25.53 12.19
N GLU A 27 14.33 26.79 12.13
CA GLU A 27 13.26 27.29 12.99
C GLU A 27 11.96 26.55 12.72
N VAL A 28 11.21 26.28 13.79
CA VAL A 28 9.88 25.68 13.65
C VAL A 28 8.97 26.69 12.97
N ARG A 29 8.55 26.38 11.76
CA ARG A 29 7.56 27.18 11.02
C ARG A 29 6.21 26.51 11.14
N LEU A 30 5.27 27.17 11.79
CA LEU A 30 3.89 26.77 11.79
C LEU A 30 3.29 27.00 10.40
N GLN A 31 2.58 26.03 9.90
CA GLN A 31 1.94 26.08 8.59
C GLN A 31 0.45 26.36 8.77
N GLU A 32 -0.15 27.04 7.79
CA GLU A 32 -1.60 27.05 7.71
C GLU A 32 -2.10 25.65 7.38
N LEU A 33 -2.93 25.09 8.27
CA LEU A 33 -3.48 23.75 8.07
C LEU A 33 -4.55 23.79 6.98
N ARG A 34 -4.51 22.85 6.05
CA ARG A 34 -5.59 22.62 5.11
C ARG A 34 -6.86 22.18 5.86
N ARG A 35 -8.00 22.26 5.21
CA ARG A 35 -9.31 21.93 5.83
C ARG A 35 -9.36 20.50 6.37
N ASP A 36 -8.80 19.52 5.64
CA ASP A 36 -8.68 18.13 6.03
C ASP A 36 -7.73 17.90 7.21
N GLN A 37 -6.76 18.81 7.43
CA GLN A 37 -5.81 18.78 8.54
C GLN A 37 -6.32 19.49 9.80
N GLN A 38 -7.48 20.14 9.75
CA GLN A 38 -8.06 20.85 10.91
C GLN A 38 -8.83 19.91 11.84
N GLN A 39 -9.02 18.64 11.48
CA GLN A 39 -9.64 17.66 12.35
C GLN A 39 -8.83 17.46 13.64
N PRO A 40 -9.47 17.15 14.77
CA PRO A 40 -8.78 16.77 15.98
C PRO A 40 -7.77 15.64 15.74
N PHE A 41 -6.60 15.74 16.35
CA PHE A 41 -5.46 14.91 16.03
C PHE A 41 -4.62 14.64 17.27
N VAL A 42 -4.10 13.42 17.43
CA VAL A 42 -3.27 13.07 18.59
C VAL A 42 -1.79 13.21 18.22
N CYS A 43 -1.10 14.11 18.91
CA CYS A 43 0.34 14.22 18.83
C CYS A 43 0.99 13.03 19.55
N ARG A 44 1.98 12.43 18.90
CA ARG A 44 2.76 11.30 19.45
C ARG A 44 4.22 11.67 19.71
N THR A 45 4.49 12.94 19.98
CA THR A 45 5.84 13.45 20.22
C THR A 45 6.47 12.87 21.49
N LEU A 46 5.68 12.64 22.54
CA LEU A 46 6.15 11.95 23.76
C LEU A 46 6.58 10.52 23.45
N GLU A 47 5.75 9.77 22.75
CA GLU A 47 6.00 8.39 22.36
C GLU A 47 7.20 8.26 21.40
N SER A 48 7.40 9.26 20.55
CA SER A 48 8.52 9.35 19.62
C SER A 48 9.81 9.85 20.29
N GLY A 49 9.80 10.16 21.56
CA GLY A 49 10.95 10.72 22.26
C GLY A 49 11.30 12.17 21.87
N LEU A 50 10.39 12.87 21.20
CA LEU A 50 10.59 14.25 20.73
C LEU A 50 10.16 15.31 21.76
N GLY A 51 9.46 14.88 22.84
CA GLY A 51 8.99 15.74 23.92
C GLY A 51 7.60 16.31 23.67
N GLN A 52 7.26 17.38 24.43
CA GLN A 52 5.98 18.08 24.25
C GLN A 52 5.94 18.84 22.93
N PRO A 53 4.81 18.86 22.22
CA PRO A 53 4.64 19.74 21.07
C PRO A 53 4.56 21.22 21.49
N ILE A 54 4.77 22.09 20.53
CA ILE A 54 4.60 23.54 20.72
C ILE A 54 3.10 23.85 20.86
N ALA A 55 2.74 24.65 21.87
CA ALA A 55 1.40 25.18 21.99
C ALA A 55 1.16 26.23 20.89
N ASP A 56 0.45 25.85 19.85
CA ASP A 56 0.11 26.70 18.70
C ASP A 56 -1.35 27.22 18.77
N ASN A 57 -2.12 26.75 19.76
CA ASN A 57 -3.50 27.15 19.98
C ASN A 57 -3.80 27.23 21.48
N GLN A 58 -4.34 28.35 21.94
CA GLN A 58 -4.71 28.59 23.32
C GLN A 58 -6.20 28.27 23.62
N GLN A 59 -7.01 27.91 22.62
CA GLN A 59 -8.47 27.85 22.72
C GLN A 59 -9.05 26.46 22.95
N GLY A 60 -8.24 25.48 23.40
CA GLY A 60 -8.74 24.15 23.75
C GLY A 60 -9.01 23.21 22.56
N VAL A 61 -8.56 23.56 21.34
CA VAL A 61 -8.64 22.70 20.17
C VAL A 61 -7.27 22.09 19.88
N GLY A 62 -7.18 20.78 19.81
CA GLY A 62 -5.95 20.06 19.57
C GLY A 62 -5.45 19.27 20.80
N HIS A 63 -4.22 18.80 20.73
CA HIS A 63 -3.56 18.06 21.79
C HIS A 63 -3.15 18.99 22.95
N PRO A 64 -3.53 18.69 24.22
CA PRO A 64 -3.14 19.53 25.36
C PRO A 64 -1.62 19.49 25.58
N VAL A 65 -1.01 20.66 25.69
CA VAL A 65 0.41 20.84 26.01
C VAL A 65 0.52 21.16 27.51
N LEU A 66 1.40 20.44 28.20
CA LEU A 66 1.56 20.53 29.66
C LEU A 66 2.87 21.25 30.00
N ASP A 67 2.87 22.02 31.10
CA ASP A 67 4.09 22.48 31.75
C ASP A 67 4.71 21.39 32.64
N ASP A 68 5.84 21.70 33.28
CA ASP A 68 6.57 20.77 34.17
C ASP A 68 5.73 20.35 35.40
N ALA A 69 4.74 21.13 35.77
CA ALA A 69 3.81 20.83 36.86
C ALA A 69 2.58 19.99 36.40
N GLY A 70 2.52 19.68 35.10
CA GLY A 70 1.40 18.92 34.50
C GLY A 70 0.13 19.73 34.26
N LYS A 71 0.21 21.07 34.32
CA LYS A 71 -0.90 21.97 33.99
C LYS A 71 -0.95 22.22 32.49
N VAL A 72 -2.16 22.24 31.92
CA VAL A 72 -2.36 22.59 30.51
C VAL A 72 -2.05 24.07 30.31
N VAL A 73 -1.08 24.36 29.46
CA VAL A 73 -0.64 25.73 29.12
C VAL A 73 -1.10 26.18 27.73
N GLY A 74 -1.72 25.29 26.98
CA GLY A 74 -2.27 25.52 25.66
C GLY A 74 -2.50 24.20 24.95
N HIS A 75 -2.78 24.25 23.66
CA HIS A 75 -3.03 23.08 22.81
C HIS A 75 -2.15 23.13 21.57
N SER A 76 -1.91 21.97 20.98
CA SER A 76 -1.21 21.85 19.68
C SER A 76 -2.13 21.23 18.64
N SER A 77 -2.44 21.97 17.60
CA SER A 77 -3.17 21.49 16.42
C SER A 77 -2.25 20.93 15.35
N GLN A 78 -1.01 21.41 15.30
CA GLN A 78 -0.01 21.00 14.31
C GLN A 78 0.94 19.92 14.81
N CYS A 79 0.93 19.61 16.11
CA CYS A 79 1.90 18.69 16.72
C CYS A 79 3.37 19.06 16.44
N ALA A 80 3.64 20.34 16.18
CA ALA A 80 4.97 20.79 15.80
C ALA A 80 5.94 20.72 16.97
N ILE A 81 7.18 20.29 16.68
CA ILE A 81 8.30 20.26 17.64
C ILE A 81 9.54 20.87 17.03
N LYS A 82 10.50 21.26 17.87
CA LYS A 82 11.83 21.65 17.40
C LYS A 82 12.56 20.40 16.88
N PRO A 83 13.14 20.43 15.68
CA PRO A 83 13.92 19.30 15.17
C PRO A 83 15.05 18.89 16.10
N ARG A 84 15.30 17.58 16.17
CA ARG A 84 16.37 16.99 16.99
C ARG A 84 17.27 16.13 16.13
N ILE A 85 18.55 16.06 16.53
CA ILE A 85 19.53 15.15 15.95
C ILE A 85 19.90 14.12 17.03
N ALA A 86 19.87 12.86 16.65
CA ALA A 86 20.43 11.76 17.42
C ALA A 86 21.49 11.04 16.58
N HIS A 87 22.44 10.40 17.26
CA HIS A 87 23.46 9.60 16.60
C HIS A 87 23.37 8.15 17.06
N PHE A 88 23.69 7.25 16.15
CA PHE A 88 23.68 5.81 16.39
C PHE A 88 24.90 5.19 15.72
N TYR A 89 25.53 4.21 16.37
CA TYR A 89 26.60 3.44 15.76
C TYR A 89 26.13 2.02 15.43
N PHE A 90 26.68 1.45 14.37
CA PHE A 90 26.37 0.10 13.93
C PHE A 90 27.28 -0.93 14.57
N THR A 91 26.69 -2.01 15.13
CA THR A 91 27.42 -3.10 15.82
C THR A 91 27.66 -4.33 14.94
N GLY A 92 27.11 -4.33 13.72
CA GLY A 92 27.04 -5.52 12.85
C GLY A 92 25.74 -6.30 13.01
N ALA A 93 25.09 -6.23 14.19
CA ALA A 93 23.80 -6.86 14.45
C ALA A 93 22.63 -5.84 14.51
N GLY A 94 22.94 -4.56 14.76
CA GLY A 94 21.96 -3.48 14.87
C GLY A 94 22.64 -2.18 15.28
N PHE A 95 21.82 -1.17 15.51
CA PHE A 95 22.27 0.16 15.91
C PHE A 95 22.10 0.37 17.41
N LYS A 96 23.03 1.13 18.01
CA LYS A 96 22.98 1.58 19.41
C LYS A 96 23.16 3.09 19.47
N PRO A 97 22.61 3.78 20.49
CA PRO A 97 22.83 5.20 20.69
C PRO A 97 24.33 5.55 20.78
N PHE A 98 24.70 6.70 20.23
CA PHE A 98 26.06 7.21 20.16
C PHE A 98 26.09 8.68 20.63
N ASP A 99 27.03 8.97 21.54
CA ASP A 99 27.30 10.35 21.97
C ASP A 99 28.56 10.86 21.28
N PRO A 100 28.47 11.75 20.29
CA PRO A 100 29.63 12.25 19.54
C PRO A 100 30.70 12.90 20.44
N ALA A 101 30.30 13.58 21.51
CA ALA A 101 31.24 14.26 22.41
C ALA A 101 32.12 13.31 23.20
N ARG A 102 31.59 12.14 23.54
CA ARG A 102 32.27 11.09 24.31
C ARG A 102 32.86 10.01 23.41
N ASP A 103 32.01 9.46 22.52
CA ASP A 103 32.28 8.17 21.86
C ASP A 103 33.25 8.30 20.68
N PHE A 104 33.45 9.50 20.10
CA PHE A 104 34.57 9.71 19.17
C PHE A 104 35.93 9.72 19.88
N LYS A 105 35.98 10.08 21.16
CA LYS A 105 37.21 10.05 21.94
C LYS A 105 37.52 8.66 22.49
N LEU A 106 36.48 7.90 22.84
CA LEU A 106 36.57 6.54 23.36
C LEU A 106 35.51 5.68 22.61
N PRO A 107 35.85 5.16 21.43
CA PRO A 107 34.91 4.42 20.61
C PRO A 107 34.40 3.15 21.30
N PRO A 108 33.09 2.84 21.20
CA PRO A 108 32.57 1.57 21.69
C PRO A 108 33.28 0.38 21.03
N PRO A 109 33.65 -0.66 21.79
CA PRO A 109 34.50 -1.76 21.30
C PRO A 109 33.78 -2.62 20.23
N ASP A 110 32.45 -2.60 20.17
CA ASP A 110 31.66 -3.33 19.21
C ASP A 110 31.25 -2.47 17.98
N MET A 111 31.72 -1.21 17.90
CA MET A 111 31.45 -0.34 16.77
C MET A 111 32.11 -0.87 15.49
N LYS A 112 31.34 -0.97 14.40
CA LYS A 112 31.85 -1.37 13.10
C LYS A 112 32.39 -0.17 12.33
N MET A 113 33.33 -0.45 11.44
CA MET A 113 33.80 0.47 10.42
C MET A 113 33.05 0.22 9.12
N THR A 114 32.96 1.22 8.28
CA THR A 114 32.43 1.11 6.92
C THR A 114 33.38 1.77 5.93
N VAL A 115 33.23 1.46 4.64
CA VAL A 115 34.02 2.07 3.56
C VAL A 115 33.08 2.83 2.64
N VAL A 116 33.28 4.14 2.51
CA VAL A 116 32.50 5.01 1.61
C VAL A 116 33.48 5.76 0.72
N ASN A 117 33.29 5.67 -0.57
CA ASN A 117 34.18 6.30 -1.59
C ASN A 117 35.68 5.96 -1.36
N GLY A 118 35.97 4.72 -0.94
CA GLY A 118 37.32 4.24 -0.66
C GLY A 118 37.90 4.66 0.68
N ALA A 119 37.24 5.48 1.48
CA ALA A 119 37.67 5.89 2.82
C ALA A 119 37.03 5.02 3.91
N THR A 120 37.86 4.43 4.78
CA THR A 120 37.40 3.70 5.97
C THR A 120 37.07 4.67 7.09
N MET A 121 35.86 4.53 7.67
CA MET A 121 35.37 5.43 8.70
C MET A 121 34.51 4.71 9.74
N PRO A 122 34.30 5.27 10.95
CA PRO A 122 33.33 4.74 11.91
C PRO A 122 31.92 4.67 11.32
N PHE A 123 31.24 3.55 11.54
CA PHE A 123 29.85 3.44 11.07
C PHE A 123 28.90 4.11 12.06
N VAL A 124 28.91 5.41 12.06
CA VAL A 124 28.03 6.28 12.86
C VAL A 124 27.01 6.92 11.94
N VAL A 125 25.75 6.86 12.33
CA VAL A 125 24.61 7.42 11.62
C VAL A 125 24.07 8.61 12.39
N ARG A 126 23.93 9.72 11.72
CA ARG A 126 23.21 10.91 12.19
C ARG A 126 21.78 10.84 11.71
N VAL A 127 20.83 10.96 12.63
CA VAL A 127 19.39 10.96 12.33
C VAL A 127 18.78 12.25 12.81
N GLU A 128 18.32 13.06 11.89
CA GLU A 128 17.47 14.22 12.16
C GLU A 128 16.02 13.77 12.21
N ALA A 129 15.25 14.24 13.20
CA ALA A 129 13.81 14.04 13.27
C ALA A 129 13.11 15.31 13.73
N GLY A 130 11.92 15.53 13.20
CA GLY A 130 11.07 16.68 13.48
C GLY A 130 9.66 16.45 12.95
N THR A 131 8.89 17.51 12.82
CA THR A 131 7.52 17.44 12.32
C THR A 131 7.35 18.26 11.05
N ILE A 132 6.72 17.62 10.06
CA ILE A 132 6.30 18.25 8.80
C ILE A 132 4.88 17.77 8.51
N ASN A 133 4.00 18.71 8.14
CA ASN A 133 2.62 18.39 7.79
C ASN A 133 1.90 17.57 8.88
N ARG A 134 2.16 17.88 10.16
CA ARG A 134 1.70 17.18 11.38
C ARG A 134 2.36 15.83 11.64
N PHE A 135 3.10 15.23 10.70
CA PHE A 135 3.74 13.93 10.82
C PHE A 135 5.20 14.05 11.22
N VAL A 136 5.74 12.98 11.78
CA VAL A 136 7.14 12.92 12.18
C VAL A 136 7.99 12.48 10.99
N TYR A 137 8.92 13.32 10.56
CA TYR A 137 9.92 12.93 9.55
C TYR A 137 11.22 12.47 10.22
N THR A 138 12.00 11.66 9.49
CA THR A 138 13.39 11.33 9.81
C THR A 138 14.25 11.45 8.56
N ILE A 139 15.49 11.94 8.74
CA ILE A 139 16.54 12.00 7.72
C ILE A 139 17.79 11.38 8.31
N ALA A 140 18.26 10.26 7.75
CA ALA A 140 19.43 9.52 8.20
C ALA A 140 20.56 9.62 7.17
N MET A 141 21.79 9.86 7.66
CA MET A 141 23.01 9.91 6.86
C MET A 141 24.18 9.40 7.69
N LEU A 142 25.25 8.93 7.06
CA LEU A 142 26.50 8.66 7.78
C LEU A 142 27.09 9.97 8.30
N GLU A 143 27.54 9.96 9.56
CA GLU A 143 28.21 11.09 10.18
C GLU A 143 29.62 11.26 9.60
N GLY A 144 29.99 12.49 9.22
CA GLY A 144 31.30 12.80 8.65
C GLY A 144 31.58 12.23 7.27
N ALA A 145 30.67 11.47 6.68
CA ALA A 145 30.81 10.95 5.33
C ALA A 145 30.46 11.99 4.27
N GLN A 146 31.11 11.90 3.14
CA GLN A 146 30.64 12.60 1.96
C GLN A 146 29.38 11.88 1.46
N TRP A 147 28.23 12.55 1.53
CA TRP A 147 27.00 12.09 0.91
C TRP A 147 27.21 11.91 -0.61
N ASN A 148 26.77 10.79 -1.15
CA ASN A 148 26.89 10.49 -2.58
C ASN A 148 25.93 11.30 -3.48
N HIS A 149 25.27 12.30 -2.92
CA HIS A 149 24.27 13.16 -3.55
C HIS A 149 23.03 12.42 -4.06
N LYS A 150 22.69 11.23 -3.51
CA LYS A 150 21.53 10.44 -3.86
C LYS A 150 20.62 10.27 -2.64
N LEU A 151 19.31 10.35 -2.85
CA LEU A 151 18.31 10.25 -1.79
C LEU A 151 17.44 9.03 -1.98
N ILE A 152 17.34 8.20 -0.94
CA ILE A 152 16.28 7.19 -0.83
C ILE A 152 15.12 7.81 -0.05
N TYR A 153 13.92 7.78 -0.63
CA TYR A 153 12.70 8.08 0.10
C TYR A 153 12.04 6.77 0.53
N TRP A 154 12.09 6.51 1.84
CA TRP A 154 11.60 5.26 2.42
C TRP A 154 10.13 5.39 2.83
N MET A 155 9.28 4.48 2.34
CA MET A 155 7.85 4.45 2.60
C MET A 155 7.45 3.13 3.25
N ARG A 156 6.55 3.18 4.23
CA ARG A 156 6.07 2.00 4.96
C ARG A 156 4.65 1.64 4.56
N GLY A 157 4.34 0.34 4.66
CA GLY A 157 3.03 -0.22 4.40
C GLY A 157 2.12 -0.28 5.64
N GLY A 158 1.09 -1.08 5.53
CA GLY A 158 0.04 -1.29 6.53
C GLY A 158 -1.29 -0.67 6.14
N VAL A 159 -2.29 -0.80 7.01
CA VAL A 159 -3.61 -0.14 6.88
C VAL A 159 -3.91 0.56 8.19
N GLY A 160 -4.11 1.86 8.16
CA GLY A 160 -4.31 2.71 9.35
C GLY A 160 -5.45 3.70 9.21
N ILE A 161 -5.65 4.45 10.28
CA ILE A 161 -6.67 5.49 10.40
C ILE A 161 -5.99 6.83 10.69
N GLY A 162 -6.16 7.83 9.91
CA GLY A 162 -5.41 9.09 9.94
C GLY A 162 -5.66 10.04 11.13
N HIS A 163 -5.97 9.54 12.34
CA HIS A 163 -6.27 10.35 13.52
C HIS A 163 -5.08 10.61 14.44
N GLN A 164 -3.87 10.24 14.05
CA GLN A 164 -2.67 10.35 14.89
C GLN A 164 -1.41 10.62 14.07
N GLN A 165 -0.41 11.15 14.75
CA GLN A 165 0.83 11.64 14.16
C GLN A 165 1.77 10.53 13.64
N GLY A 166 1.67 9.28 14.14
CA GLY A 166 2.67 8.25 13.92
C GLY A 166 3.92 8.45 14.78
N LYS A 167 5.01 7.75 14.42
CA LYS A 167 6.26 7.71 15.19
C LYS A 167 7.47 8.02 14.32
N ALA A 168 8.54 8.51 14.94
CA ALA A 168 9.85 8.63 14.30
C ALA A 168 10.45 7.24 13.98
N MET A 169 11.18 7.14 12.90
CA MET A 169 11.96 5.95 12.54
C MET A 169 13.36 6.03 13.19
N TRP A 170 13.44 5.80 14.52
CA TRP A 170 14.70 5.73 15.24
C TRP A 170 15.45 4.42 14.96
N PHE A 171 16.77 4.49 14.91
CA PHE A 171 17.62 3.39 14.47
C PHE A 171 17.86 2.33 15.55
N ASP A 172 17.69 2.65 16.81
CA ASP A 172 17.87 1.72 17.94
C ASP A 172 16.65 0.83 18.22
N ASN A 173 15.43 1.34 17.99
CA ASN A 173 14.22 0.64 18.45
C ASN A 173 13.03 0.66 17.50
N ALA A 174 13.07 1.45 16.42
CA ALA A 174 11.93 1.65 15.52
C ALA A 174 12.08 1.04 14.13
N LEU A 175 13.22 0.37 13.83
CA LEU A 175 13.43 -0.34 12.57
C LEU A 175 12.74 -1.72 12.60
N ASN A 176 11.97 -2.03 11.57
CA ASN A 176 11.45 -3.38 11.35
C ASN A 176 12.54 -4.35 10.86
N SER A 177 12.22 -5.64 10.72
CA SER A 177 13.19 -6.68 10.34
C SER A 177 13.88 -6.42 9.00
N SER A 178 13.15 -5.92 8.00
CA SER A 178 13.71 -5.60 6.69
C SER A 178 14.60 -4.36 6.74
N GLU A 179 14.20 -3.34 7.49
CA GLU A 179 14.94 -2.10 7.68
C GLU A 179 16.26 -2.34 8.41
N LYS A 180 16.28 -3.21 9.43
CA LYS A 180 17.52 -3.60 10.15
C LYS A 180 18.58 -4.16 9.21
N VAL A 181 18.19 -4.79 8.10
CA VAL A 181 19.12 -5.34 7.11
C VAL A 181 19.45 -4.35 5.99
N LEU A 182 18.44 -3.58 5.52
CA LEU A 182 18.63 -2.68 4.38
C LEU A 182 19.28 -1.35 4.75
N MET A 183 18.91 -0.74 5.89
CA MET A 183 19.45 0.57 6.27
C MET A 183 20.99 0.59 6.36
N PRO A 184 21.68 -0.38 6.99
CA PRO A 184 23.14 -0.40 6.97
C PRO A 184 23.72 -0.46 5.56
N LYS A 185 23.11 -1.23 4.65
CA LYS A 185 23.59 -1.36 3.27
C LYS A 185 23.43 -0.06 2.48
N LEU A 186 22.25 0.57 2.58
CA LEU A 186 21.98 1.85 1.90
C LEU A 186 22.92 2.96 2.40
N LEU A 187 23.12 3.06 3.71
CA LEU A 187 24.00 4.06 4.30
C LEU A 187 25.46 3.81 3.96
N ALA A 188 25.92 2.54 3.92
CA ALA A 188 27.27 2.19 3.52
C ALA A 188 27.58 2.56 2.05
N GLU A 189 26.56 2.55 1.17
CA GLU A 189 26.68 3.06 -0.20
C GLU A 189 26.67 4.61 -0.29
N GLY A 190 26.58 5.29 0.87
CA GLY A 190 26.61 6.76 0.95
C GLY A 190 25.26 7.46 0.67
N TYR A 191 24.16 6.71 0.59
CA TYR A 191 22.83 7.32 0.41
C TYR A 191 22.39 8.06 1.67
N ALA A 192 21.66 9.16 1.47
CA ALA A 192 20.77 9.68 2.50
C ALA A 192 19.42 8.95 2.44
N VAL A 193 18.81 8.74 3.59
CA VAL A 193 17.48 8.09 3.69
C VAL A 193 16.53 9.04 4.40
N ALA A 194 15.48 9.47 3.71
CA ALA A 194 14.38 10.24 4.28
C ALA A 194 13.12 9.40 4.40
N SER A 195 12.36 9.62 5.45
CA SER A 195 11.03 9.01 5.64
C SER A 195 10.12 9.93 6.45
N SER A 196 8.82 9.64 6.46
CA SER A 196 7.84 10.30 7.31
C SER A 196 6.78 9.31 7.77
N SER A 197 6.27 9.48 9.00
CA SER A 197 5.10 8.73 9.47
C SER A 197 3.84 9.03 8.65
N GLY A 198 3.79 10.17 7.95
CA GLY A 198 2.75 10.47 6.95
C GLY A 198 2.92 9.69 5.63
N ASN A 199 4.00 8.94 5.50
CA ASN A 199 4.25 7.99 4.41
C ASN A 199 4.28 6.54 4.92
N GLU A 200 3.51 6.29 5.96
CA GLU A 200 3.24 4.97 6.52
C GLU A 200 1.73 4.70 6.47
N THR A 201 1.29 3.77 5.61
CA THR A 201 -0.13 3.49 5.44
C THR A 201 -0.77 2.77 6.64
N SER A 202 0.01 2.37 7.64
CA SER A 202 -0.49 2.00 8.97
C SER A 202 -0.91 3.20 9.84
N VAL A 203 -0.57 4.42 9.43
CA VAL A 203 -0.98 5.68 10.07
C VAL A 203 -2.22 6.24 9.39
N HIS A 204 -2.20 6.36 8.07
CA HIS A 204 -3.33 6.70 7.20
C HIS A 204 -3.04 6.21 5.78
N TYR A 205 -4.06 6.15 4.93
CA TYR A 205 -3.89 5.81 3.51
C TYR A 205 -4.51 6.83 2.54
N ASN A 206 -4.70 8.05 2.99
CA ASN A 206 -5.01 9.17 2.09
C ASN A 206 -3.78 9.50 1.24
N MET A 207 -3.76 9.02 0.00
CA MET A 207 -2.59 9.11 -0.88
C MET A 207 -2.24 10.56 -1.24
N ARG A 208 -3.21 11.48 -1.27
CA ARG A 208 -2.93 12.90 -1.55
C ARG A 208 -2.24 13.58 -0.37
N LEU A 209 -2.64 13.22 0.86
CA LEU A 209 -1.97 13.68 2.08
C LEU A 209 -0.55 13.10 2.19
N ALA A 210 -0.39 11.81 1.87
CA ALA A 210 0.92 11.16 1.83
C ALA A 210 1.86 11.80 0.82
N GLU A 211 1.37 12.10 -0.38
CA GLU A 211 2.11 12.78 -1.45
C GLU A 211 2.58 14.17 -1.04
N GLU A 212 1.69 14.96 -0.42
CA GLU A 212 2.01 16.30 0.08
C GLU A 212 3.08 16.24 1.17
N THR A 213 2.94 15.29 2.11
CA THR A 213 3.93 15.09 3.18
C THR A 213 5.30 14.70 2.62
N ALA A 214 5.34 13.80 1.64
CA ALA A 214 6.59 13.40 0.99
C ALA A 214 7.25 14.59 0.25
N ALA A 215 6.46 15.41 -0.43
CA ALA A 215 6.96 16.58 -1.13
C ALA A 215 7.56 17.62 -0.17
N GLN A 216 6.89 17.90 0.93
CA GLN A 216 7.38 18.83 1.95
C GLN A 216 8.63 18.27 2.66
N THR A 217 8.68 16.98 2.96
CA THR A 217 9.85 16.32 3.54
C THR A 217 11.05 16.39 2.59
N LYS A 218 10.85 16.12 1.28
CA LYS A 218 11.90 16.28 0.26
C LYS A 218 12.34 17.74 0.13
N ALA A 219 11.41 18.69 0.17
CA ALA A 219 11.74 20.13 0.13
C ALA A 219 12.59 20.56 1.34
N HIS A 220 12.27 20.08 2.55
CA HIS A 220 13.09 20.30 3.74
C HIS A 220 14.48 19.67 3.58
N PHE A 221 14.58 18.44 3.07
CA PHE A 221 15.86 17.81 2.77
C PHE A 221 16.69 18.66 1.82
N VAL A 222 16.11 19.12 0.72
CA VAL A 222 16.81 19.95 -0.29
C VAL A 222 17.29 21.28 0.30
N ALA A 223 16.46 21.93 1.12
CA ALA A 223 16.81 23.19 1.77
C ALA A 223 17.95 23.05 2.78
N THR A 224 18.04 21.89 3.46
CA THR A 224 19.01 21.63 4.54
C THR A 224 20.32 21.05 4.01
N TYR A 225 20.24 20.09 3.08
CA TYR A 225 21.39 19.27 2.65
C TYR A 225 21.78 19.47 1.18
N GLY A 226 20.95 20.15 0.42
CA GLY A 226 21.15 20.34 -1.02
C GLY A 226 20.32 19.40 -1.88
N LYS A 227 20.26 19.73 -3.18
CA LYS A 227 19.48 18.98 -4.15
C LYS A 227 20.14 17.63 -4.46
N PRO A 228 19.44 16.50 -4.32
CA PRO A 228 19.97 15.20 -4.74
C PRO A 228 20.05 15.12 -6.27
N VAL A 229 20.98 14.32 -6.78
CA VAL A 229 21.07 13.95 -8.20
C VAL A 229 19.80 13.25 -8.62
N TYR A 230 19.29 12.36 -7.77
CA TYR A 230 17.98 11.74 -7.90
C TYR A 230 17.39 11.34 -6.53
N THR A 231 16.10 11.13 -6.51
CA THR A 231 15.34 10.56 -5.38
C THR A 231 14.71 9.24 -5.80
N LEU A 232 15.09 8.15 -5.15
CA LEU A 232 14.56 6.80 -5.42
C LEU A 232 13.63 6.37 -4.28
N GLY A 233 12.41 5.97 -4.64
CA GLY A 233 11.43 5.43 -3.69
C GLY A 233 11.71 3.96 -3.39
N ILE A 234 11.67 3.56 -2.11
CA ILE A 234 11.66 2.15 -1.68
C ILE A 234 10.55 1.97 -0.65
N GLY A 235 9.80 0.89 -0.78
CA GLY A 235 8.78 0.54 0.21
C GLY A 235 7.95 -0.66 -0.19
N GLY A 236 7.43 -1.36 0.82
CA GLY A 236 6.60 -2.54 0.62
C GLY A 236 5.13 -2.28 0.86
N SER A 237 4.23 -3.09 0.25
CA SER A 237 2.79 -3.03 0.48
C SER A 237 2.22 -1.63 0.19
N GLY A 238 1.61 -0.98 1.17
CA GLY A 238 1.17 0.42 1.04
C GLY A 238 2.30 1.39 0.70
N GLY A 239 3.55 1.12 1.08
CA GLY A 239 4.72 1.88 0.65
C GLY A 239 5.04 1.72 -0.83
N ALA A 240 4.68 0.58 -1.42
CA ALA A 240 4.78 0.36 -2.86
C ALA A 240 3.66 1.08 -3.62
N VAL A 241 2.43 1.07 -3.08
CA VAL A 241 1.30 1.84 -3.62
C VAL A 241 1.66 3.32 -3.74
N GLN A 242 2.24 3.90 -2.69
CA GLN A 242 2.64 5.30 -2.68
C GLN A 242 3.56 5.65 -3.85
N GLN A 243 4.50 4.76 -4.23
CA GLN A 243 5.41 5.02 -5.34
C GLN A 243 4.68 5.14 -6.68
N TYR A 244 3.73 4.25 -6.97
CA TYR A 244 2.91 4.33 -8.18
C TYR A 244 2.04 5.60 -8.20
N MET A 245 1.41 5.91 -7.06
CA MET A 245 0.55 7.09 -6.94
C MET A 245 1.35 8.39 -7.08
N PHE A 246 2.52 8.49 -6.45
CA PHE A 246 3.39 9.66 -6.53
C PHE A 246 3.94 9.86 -7.94
N ALA A 247 4.32 8.79 -8.61
CA ALA A 247 4.79 8.83 -9.99
C ALA A 247 3.70 9.36 -10.94
N GLN A 248 2.45 8.88 -10.76
CA GLN A 248 1.32 9.36 -11.55
C GLN A 248 0.96 10.80 -11.26
N ASN A 249 0.85 11.17 -9.98
CA ASN A 249 0.22 12.42 -9.53
C ASN A 249 1.18 13.59 -9.42
N ARG A 250 2.47 13.34 -9.07
CA ARG A 250 3.44 14.40 -8.76
C ARG A 250 4.81 14.15 -9.41
N PRO A 251 4.91 14.40 -10.71
CA PRO A 251 6.17 14.27 -11.44
C PRO A 251 7.30 15.05 -10.78
N GLY A 252 8.49 14.42 -10.68
CA GLY A 252 9.67 15.00 -10.05
C GLY A 252 9.75 14.82 -8.52
N LEU A 253 8.74 14.20 -7.88
CA LEU A 253 8.85 13.80 -6.48
C LEU A 253 9.81 12.62 -6.35
N LEU A 254 9.65 11.60 -7.20
CA LEU A 254 10.56 10.46 -7.35
C LEU A 254 11.13 10.45 -8.77
N ASP A 255 12.33 9.91 -8.92
CA ASP A 255 13.02 9.73 -10.20
C ASP A 255 13.10 8.23 -10.60
N ALA A 256 12.95 7.33 -9.64
CA ALA A 256 12.82 5.89 -9.81
C ALA A 256 12.12 5.25 -8.61
N GLY A 257 11.72 3.97 -8.71
CA GLY A 257 11.09 3.26 -7.61
C GLY A 257 11.39 1.76 -7.56
N ILE A 258 11.41 1.24 -6.32
CA ILE A 258 11.43 -0.20 -6.02
C ILE A 258 10.19 -0.53 -5.19
N PRO A 259 9.00 -0.62 -5.83
CA PRO A 259 7.81 -1.10 -5.16
C PRO A 259 7.94 -2.58 -4.83
N ILE A 260 7.77 -2.94 -3.55
CA ILE A 260 7.88 -4.33 -3.08
C ILE A 260 6.49 -4.82 -2.71
N GLN A 261 6.04 -5.95 -3.27
CA GLN A 261 4.70 -6.51 -3.03
C GLN A 261 3.59 -5.47 -3.24
N SER A 262 3.62 -4.82 -4.40
CA SER A 262 2.77 -3.70 -4.76
C SER A 262 1.29 -4.06 -4.96
N TYR A 263 0.46 -3.02 -4.92
CA TYR A 263 -0.88 -2.95 -5.51
C TYR A 263 -0.93 -1.72 -6.41
N PRO A 264 -1.85 -1.66 -7.39
CA PRO A 264 -2.01 -0.45 -8.20
C PRO A 264 -2.37 0.78 -7.34
N ASP A 265 -3.36 0.64 -6.47
CA ASP A 265 -3.83 1.66 -5.53
C ASP A 265 -4.68 1.05 -4.40
N MET A 266 -4.99 1.84 -3.37
CA MET A 266 -5.78 1.38 -2.22
C MET A 266 -7.28 1.32 -2.52
N VAL A 267 -7.76 2.13 -3.45
CA VAL A 267 -9.20 2.33 -3.68
C VAL A 267 -9.79 1.19 -4.50
N THR A 268 -9.14 0.82 -5.62
CA THR A 268 -9.59 -0.34 -6.42
C THR A 268 -9.30 -1.66 -5.72
N GLN A 269 -8.31 -1.72 -4.82
CA GLN A 269 -8.07 -2.89 -3.99
C GLN A 269 -9.25 -3.17 -3.04
N ALA A 270 -10.08 -2.17 -2.71
CA ALA A 270 -11.29 -2.37 -1.93
C ALA A 270 -12.33 -3.27 -2.65
N ILE A 271 -12.28 -3.42 -3.97
CA ILE A 271 -13.21 -4.27 -4.72
C ILE A 271 -13.10 -5.74 -4.27
N PRO A 272 -11.97 -6.44 -4.44
CA PRO A 272 -11.85 -7.82 -3.98
C PRO A 272 -11.90 -7.93 -2.44
N ILE A 273 -11.45 -6.90 -1.71
CA ILE A 273 -11.58 -6.87 -0.24
C ILE A 273 -13.04 -6.86 0.20
N SER A 274 -13.93 -6.19 -0.55
CA SER A 274 -15.35 -6.16 -0.26
C SER A 274 -16.06 -7.46 -0.63
N ASP A 275 -15.67 -8.08 -1.73
CA ASP A 275 -16.30 -9.31 -2.22
C ASP A 275 -15.93 -10.54 -1.37
N CYS A 276 -14.69 -10.61 -0.87
CA CYS A 276 -14.19 -11.77 -0.15
C CYS A 276 -14.97 -12.10 1.12
N PRO A 277 -15.31 -11.15 2.01
CA PRO A 277 -16.12 -11.46 3.18
C PRO A 277 -17.55 -11.86 2.84
N LEU A 278 -18.15 -11.32 1.77
CA LEU A 278 -19.48 -11.74 1.29
C LEU A 278 -19.47 -13.21 0.89
N LEU A 279 -18.45 -13.65 0.14
CA LEU A 279 -18.26 -15.03 -0.24
C LEU A 279 -17.94 -15.92 0.97
N GLY A 280 -17.06 -15.45 1.87
CA GLY A 280 -16.73 -16.15 3.10
C GLY A 280 -17.95 -16.39 3.97
N GLN A 281 -18.84 -15.40 4.11
CA GLN A 281 -20.10 -15.56 4.83
C GLN A 281 -21.03 -16.55 4.15
N TYR A 282 -21.14 -16.51 2.82
CA TYR A 282 -21.91 -17.53 2.07
C TYR A 282 -21.42 -18.93 2.36
N PHE A 283 -20.11 -19.18 2.28
CA PHE A 283 -19.54 -20.51 2.53
C PHE A 283 -19.76 -20.96 3.99
N GLN A 284 -19.62 -20.05 4.95
CA GLN A 284 -19.88 -20.32 6.35
C GLN A 284 -21.34 -20.73 6.59
N ASP A 285 -22.29 -20.03 5.96
CA ASP A 285 -23.72 -20.36 6.05
C ASP A 285 -24.03 -21.74 5.45
N GLU A 286 -23.38 -22.08 4.31
CA GLU A 286 -23.57 -23.40 3.70
C GLU A 286 -23.06 -24.53 4.59
N VAL A 287 -21.87 -24.35 5.19
CA VAL A 287 -21.26 -25.32 6.10
C VAL A 287 -22.03 -25.44 7.42
N ALA A 288 -22.53 -24.33 7.95
CA ALA A 288 -23.34 -24.35 9.17
C ALA A 288 -24.65 -25.11 9.01
N ARG A 289 -25.25 -25.11 7.80
CA ARG A 289 -26.46 -25.87 7.47
C ARG A 289 -26.16 -27.33 7.18
N ASN A 290 -25.08 -27.61 6.48
CA ASN A 290 -24.63 -28.94 6.12
C ASN A 290 -23.11 -29.03 6.25
N PRO A 291 -22.59 -29.61 7.34
CA PRO A 291 -21.16 -29.81 7.53
C PRO A 291 -20.47 -30.64 6.41
N ALA A 292 -21.23 -31.44 5.66
CA ALA A 292 -20.73 -32.17 4.49
C ALA A 292 -20.82 -31.36 3.19
N SER A 293 -21.16 -30.09 3.24
CA SER A 293 -21.15 -29.18 2.08
C SER A 293 -19.79 -29.16 1.41
N GLN A 294 -19.79 -29.14 0.06
CA GLN A 294 -18.54 -28.94 -0.69
C GLN A 294 -17.76 -27.68 -0.26
N TRP A 295 -18.44 -26.67 0.28
CA TRP A 295 -17.85 -25.41 0.75
C TRP A 295 -17.11 -25.54 2.09
N ALA A 296 -17.12 -26.71 2.74
CA ALA A 296 -16.24 -27.00 3.86
C ALA A 296 -14.77 -27.17 3.44
N SER A 297 -14.50 -27.37 2.15
CA SER A 297 -13.16 -27.55 1.58
C SER A 297 -12.64 -26.25 0.98
N TRP A 298 -11.43 -25.85 1.34
CA TRP A 298 -10.73 -24.68 0.83
C TRP A 298 -10.52 -24.72 -0.68
N SER A 299 -10.15 -25.88 -1.21
CA SER A 299 -9.96 -26.08 -2.65
C SER A 299 -11.25 -25.85 -3.44
N ARG A 300 -12.42 -26.07 -2.84
CA ARG A 300 -13.71 -25.77 -3.46
C ARG A 300 -14.03 -24.26 -3.40
N GLN A 301 -13.80 -23.62 -2.25
CA GLN A 301 -13.97 -22.17 -2.12
C GLN A 301 -13.07 -21.42 -3.09
N SER A 302 -11.84 -21.88 -3.32
CA SER A 302 -10.87 -21.30 -4.26
C SER A 302 -11.40 -21.20 -5.70
N LEU A 303 -12.31 -22.09 -6.13
CA LEU A 303 -12.94 -22.02 -7.45
C LEU A 303 -13.76 -20.73 -7.65
N ILE A 304 -14.28 -20.16 -6.56
CA ILE A 304 -15.08 -18.94 -6.59
C ILE A 304 -14.22 -17.72 -6.25
N GLN A 305 -13.30 -17.90 -5.29
CA GLN A 305 -12.44 -16.81 -4.82
C GLN A 305 -11.31 -16.49 -5.80
N GLY A 306 -10.96 -17.42 -6.68
CA GLY A 306 -9.89 -17.26 -7.66
C GLY A 306 -8.48 -17.54 -7.12
N MET A 307 -8.35 -17.93 -5.85
CA MET A 307 -7.08 -18.30 -5.24
C MET A 307 -6.95 -19.83 -5.15
N HIS A 308 -5.82 -20.39 -5.55
CA HIS A 308 -5.57 -21.82 -5.54
C HIS A 308 -5.14 -22.31 -4.15
N ALA A 309 -6.07 -22.32 -3.19
CA ALA A 309 -5.82 -22.87 -1.89
C ALA A 309 -5.96 -24.40 -1.90
N SER A 310 -5.08 -25.11 -1.22
CA SER A 310 -5.28 -26.51 -0.80
C SER A 310 -5.95 -26.54 0.57
N ASP A 311 -6.59 -27.67 0.91
CA ASP A 311 -7.22 -27.85 2.22
C ASP A 311 -6.21 -27.84 3.39
N THR A 312 -4.93 -28.00 3.09
CA THR A 312 -3.81 -27.98 4.05
C THR A 312 -3.02 -26.69 4.03
N ALA A 313 -3.30 -25.77 3.11
CA ALA A 313 -2.61 -24.48 3.06
C ALA A 313 -2.81 -23.72 4.37
N ARG A 314 -1.72 -23.16 4.93
CA ARG A 314 -1.78 -22.38 6.16
C ARG A 314 -1.83 -20.89 5.84
N ASN A 315 -2.75 -20.23 6.50
CA ASN A 315 -2.80 -18.78 6.49
C ASN A 315 -1.57 -18.22 7.22
N PRO A 316 -0.73 -17.39 6.60
CA PRO A 316 0.50 -16.88 7.20
C PRO A 316 0.26 -15.96 8.40
N VAL A 317 -0.95 -15.35 8.50
CA VAL A 317 -1.29 -14.43 9.59
C VAL A 317 -1.86 -15.18 10.79
N THR A 318 -2.78 -16.11 10.56
CA THR A 318 -3.48 -16.83 11.65
C THR A 318 -2.80 -18.14 12.02
N GLY A 319 -1.92 -18.68 11.19
CA GLY A 319 -1.30 -20.00 11.35
C GLY A 319 -2.26 -21.19 11.17
N LYS A 320 -3.55 -20.93 10.93
CA LYS A 320 -4.56 -21.95 10.74
C LYS A 320 -4.50 -22.56 9.33
N PRO A 321 -4.88 -23.83 9.14
CA PRO A 321 -5.01 -24.40 7.81
C PRO A 321 -6.07 -23.65 7.00
N GLY A 322 -5.70 -23.23 5.79
CA GLY A 322 -6.54 -22.45 4.89
C GLY A 322 -6.99 -21.12 5.45
N SER A 323 -7.83 -20.44 4.74
CA SER A 323 -8.56 -19.24 5.16
C SER A 323 -9.90 -19.17 4.43
N THR A 324 -10.98 -18.82 5.12
CA THR A 324 -12.26 -18.55 4.48
C THR A 324 -12.27 -17.22 3.71
N GLU A 325 -11.20 -16.45 3.84
CA GLU A 325 -11.01 -15.20 3.13
C GLU A 325 -10.17 -15.44 1.89
N CYS A 326 -10.61 -14.94 0.76
CA CYS A 326 -9.81 -14.99 -0.45
C CYS A 326 -8.63 -14.00 -0.42
N ILE A 327 -8.60 -13.10 0.55
CA ILE A 327 -7.45 -12.26 0.84
C ILE A 327 -7.18 -12.34 2.34
N SER A 328 -6.28 -13.22 2.70
CA SER A 328 -5.88 -13.44 4.07
C SER A 328 -5.30 -12.17 4.70
N GLY A 329 -5.71 -11.89 5.93
CA GLY A 329 -5.25 -10.71 6.67
C GLY A 329 -6.02 -9.42 6.37
N TRP A 330 -6.89 -9.40 5.35
CA TRP A 330 -7.68 -8.22 4.98
C TRP A 330 -9.15 -8.28 5.45
N ARG A 331 -9.57 -9.36 6.10
CA ARG A 331 -10.94 -9.55 6.58
C ARG A 331 -11.48 -8.35 7.36
N THR A 332 -10.64 -7.75 8.20
CA THR A 332 -11.02 -6.62 9.03
C THR A 332 -11.02 -5.27 8.28
N ALA A 333 -10.51 -5.21 7.05
CA ALA A 333 -10.39 -3.95 6.32
C ALA A 333 -11.76 -3.36 5.96
N MET A 334 -12.70 -4.16 5.48
CA MET A 334 -14.03 -3.67 5.10
C MET A 334 -14.78 -3.03 6.28
N PRO A 335 -14.96 -3.70 7.45
CA PRO A 335 -15.65 -3.10 8.57
C PRO A 335 -14.91 -1.89 9.17
N THR A 336 -13.60 -1.77 8.98
CA THR A 336 -12.83 -0.61 9.44
C THR A 336 -12.81 0.53 8.42
N VAL A 337 -12.77 0.22 7.13
CA VAL A 337 -12.73 1.23 6.05
C VAL A 337 -14.10 1.87 5.81
N LEU A 338 -15.16 1.06 5.79
CA LEU A 338 -16.50 1.53 5.43
C LEU A 338 -17.41 1.79 6.63
N ASN A 339 -17.03 1.38 7.84
CA ASN A 339 -17.88 1.54 9.02
C ASN A 339 -17.64 2.89 9.70
N PRO A 340 -18.56 3.86 9.62
CA PRO A 340 -18.41 5.17 10.23
C PRO A 340 -18.44 5.11 11.78
N ARG A 341 -18.78 3.96 12.36
CA ARG A 341 -18.79 3.71 13.81
C ARG A 341 -17.56 2.97 14.29
N TYR A 342 -16.59 2.74 13.42
CA TYR A 342 -15.35 2.07 13.77
C TYR A 342 -14.52 2.92 14.73
N ARG A 343 -13.96 2.27 15.75
CA ARG A 343 -12.94 2.83 16.64
C ARG A 343 -11.95 1.73 17.01
N ASP A 344 -10.68 1.97 16.80
CA ASP A 344 -9.64 1.02 17.15
C ASP A 344 -9.26 1.11 18.63
N ALA A 345 -9.79 0.21 19.45
CA ALA A 345 -9.49 0.15 20.88
C ALA A 345 -8.00 -0.10 21.18
N ARG A 346 -7.24 -0.69 20.22
CA ARG A 346 -5.78 -0.88 20.37
C ARG A 346 -5.06 0.45 20.38
N PHE A 347 -5.56 1.43 19.63
CA PHE A 347 -5.03 2.78 19.62
C PHE A 347 -5.21 3.47 20.98
N ASP A 348 -6.41 3.39 21.58
CA ASP A 348 -6.69 3.96 22.90
C ASP A 348 -5.77 3.33 23.96
N LYS A 349 -5.61 2.00 23.92
CA LYS A 349 -4.71 1.26 24.83
C LYS A 349 -3.26 1.67 24.67
N ALA A 350 -2.79 1.85 23.43
CA ALA A 350 -1.41 2.26 23.14
C ALA A 350 -1.14 3.67 23.69
N LEU A 351 -2.06 4.62 23.51
CA LEU A 351 -1.93 5.98 24.03
C LEU A 351 -1.91 6.01 25.56
N ALA A 352 -2.81 5.27 26.21
CA ALA A 352 -2.81 5.15 27.67
C ALA A 352 -1.50 4.58 28.21
N GLY A 353 -0.90 3.61 27.50
CA GLY A 353 0.42 3.04 27.82
C GLY A 353 1.57 4.05 27.80
N TYR A 354 1.43 5.16 27.05
CA TYR A 354 2.38 6.28 27.03
C TYR A 354 2.01 7.45 27.93
N GLY A 355 1.02 7.25 28.83
CA GLY A 355 0.60 8.26 29.79
C GLY A 355 -0.32 9.35 29.22
N TYR A 356 -0.85 9.18 28.01
CA TYR A 356 -1.87 10.09 27.49
C TYR A 356 -3.18 9.90 28.25
N LYS A 357 -3.76 10.99 28.74
CA LYS A 357 -5.07 10.95 29.41
C LYS A 357 -6.19 10.78 28.38
N PRO A 358 -7.29 10.06 28.71
CA PRO A 358 -8.41 9.86 27.78
C PRO A 358 -8.96 11.16 27.18
N GLU A 359 -8.95 12.25 27.93
CA GLU A 359 -9.45 13.56 27.49
C GLU A 359 -8.65 14.10 26.28
N ALA A 360 -7.39 13.72 26.15
CA ALA A 360 -6.52 14.16 25.04
C ALA A 360 -6.96 13.58 23.69
N TYR A 361 -7.67 12.44 23.68
CA TYR A 361 -8.02 11.73 22.44
C TYR A 361 -9.47 11.27 22.34
N ALA A 362 -10.29 11.42 23.39
CA ALA A 362 -11.69 10.97 23.40
C ALA A 362 -12.53 11.61 22.28
N HIS A 363 -12.24 12.84 21.91
CA HIS A 363 -12.94 13.61 20.89
C HIS A 363 -12.36 13.46 19.47
N VAL A 364 -11.26 12.73 19.30
CA VAL A 364 -10.66 12.47 17.98
C VAL A 364 -11.55 11.48 17.24
N LYS A 365 -12.10 11.90 16.10
CA LYS A 365 -13.06 11.14 15.28
C LYS A 365 -12.53 10.79 13.89
N TRP A 366 -11.24 10.96 13.64
CA TRP A 366 -10.65 10.59 12.37
C TRP A 366 -10.60 9.08 12.24
N THR A 367 -11.34 8.53 11.29
CA THR A 367 -11.45 7.11 10.99
C THR A 367 -11.17 6.89 9.51
N HIS A 368 -11.12 5.64 9.07
CA HIS A 368 -11.12 5.32 7.63
C HIS A 368 -12.31 5.96 6.89
N TRP A 369 -13.45 6.12 7.57
CA TRP A 369 -14.61 6.81 6.99
C TRP A 369 -14.31 8.30 6.71
N ASN A 370 -13.54 8.98 7.56
CA ASN A 370 -13.12 10.37 7.31
C ASN A 370 -12.21 10.46 6.09
N ASP A 371 -11.29 9.51 5.90
CA ASP A 371 -10.47 9.43 4.68
C ASP A 371 -11.34 9.25 3.43
N LEU A 372 -12.37 8.40 3.50
CA LEU A 372 -13.30 8.21 2.39
C LEU A 372 -14.13 9.47 2.11
N ALA A 373 -14.55 10.20 3.15
CA ALA A 373 -15.26 11.46 3.02
C ALA A 373 -14.42 12.53 2.32
N ASP A 374 -13.13 12.60 2.62
CA ASP A 374 -12.19 13.51 1.96
C ASP A 374 -12.00 13.17 0.47
N ILE A 375 -12.09 11.90 0.11
CA ILE A 375 -11.96 11.45 -1.28
C ILE A 375 -13.27 11.68 -2.04
N TYR A 376 -14.39 11.22 -1.50
CA TYR A 376 -15.68 11.15 -2.23
C TYR A 376 -16.60 12.32 -1.95
N GLY A 377 -16.32 13.09 -0.89
CA GLY A 377 -17.27 14.04 -0.32
C GLY A 377 -18.32 13.33 0.53
N VAL A 378 -19.36 14.06 0.91
CA VAL A 378 -20.46 13.54 1.71
C VAL A 378 -21.79 13.75 0.97
N ASP A 379 -22.76 12.88 1.22
CA ASP A 379 -24.14 13.03 0.77
C ASP A 379 -24.90 14.05 1.64
N ALA A 380 -26.19 14.23 1.36
CA ALA A 380 -27.04 15.18 2.10
C ALA A 380 -27.17 14.82 3.59
N GLU A 381 -27.02 13.56 3.93
CA GLU A 381 -27.07 13.06 5.31
C GLU A 381 -25.68 13.06 6.00
N GLY A 382 -24.62 13.49 5.32
CA GLY A 382 -23.28 13.61 5.86
C GLY A 382 -22.43 12.32 5.77
N PHE A 383 -22.87 11.30 5.00
CA PHE A 383 -22.13 10.07 4.80
C PHE A 383 -21.36 10.09 3.48
N ALA A 384 -20.17 9.50 3.46
CA ALA A 384 -19.41 9.31 2.23
C ALA A 384 -20.12 8.30 1.30
N PRO A 385 -20.42 8.67 0.04
CA PRO A 385 -20.98 7.73 -0.92
C PRO A 385 -19.96 6.63 -1.24
N ILE A 386 -20.42 5.39 -1.42
CA ILE A 386 -19.57 4.22 -1.63
C ILE A 386 -19.46 3.91 -3.13
N PRO A 387 -18.24 3.78 -3.71
CA PRO A 387 -18.05 3.47 -5.12
C PRO A 387 -18.26 1.99 -5.44
N LEU A 388 -18.23 1.09 -4.44
CA LEU A 388 -18.31 -0.35 -4.63
C LEU A 388 -19.69 -0.78 -5.12
N ASP A 389 -19.70 -1.56 -6.19
CA ASP A 389 -20.89 -2.08 -6.87
C ASP A 389 -20.75 -3.59 -7.08
N ASN A 390 -21.82 -4.35 -6.91
CA ASN A 390 -21.86 -5.76 -7.29
C ASN A 390 -23.14 -6.16 -8.05
N VAL A 391 -23.85 -5.17 -8.58
CA VAL A 391 -25.00 -5.42 -9.47
C VAL A 391 -24.52 -6.09 -10.75
N GLY A 392 -25.13 -7.21 -11.10
CA GLY A 392 -24.81 -7.97 -12.30
C GLY A 392 -23.56 -8.86 -12.21
N VAL A 393 -22.79 -8.79 -11.12
CA VAL A 393 -21.60 -9.63 -10.93
C VAL A 393 -21.99 -11.09 -10.74
N GLN A 394 -21.52 -11.95 -11.65
CA GLN A 394 -21.80 -13.37 -11.67
C GLN A 394 -20.68 -14.16 -10.93
N TYR A 395 -20.70 -14.16 -9.59
CA TYR A 395 -19.69 -14.90 -8.83
C TYR A 395 -19.67 -16.38 -9.21
N GLY A 396 -18.49 -16.90 -9.51
CA GLY A 396 -18.31 -18.29 -9.89
C GLY A 396 -18.59 -18.63 -11.37
N LEU A 397 -18.77 -17.62 -12.26
CA LEU A 397 -19.08 -17.86 -13.68
C LEU A 397 -18.05 -18.78 -14.35
N SER A 398 -16.75 -18.54 -14.17
CA SER A 398 -15.71 -19.39 -14.76
C SER A 398 -15.77 -20.84 -14.22
N ALA A 399 -16.12 -21.00 -12.95
CA ALA A 399 -16.28 -22.31 -12.34
C ALA A 399 -17.51 -23.07 -12.90
N LEU A 400 -18.61 -22.35 -13.16
CA LEU A 400 -19.79 -22.89 -13.84
C LEU A 400 -19.44 -23.32 -15.28
N VAL A 401 -18.80 -22.44 -16.04
CA VAL A 401 -18.40 -22.72 -17.44
C VAL A 401 -17.44 -23.90 -17.52
N ALA A 402 -16.56 -24.05 -16.55
CA ALA A 402 -15.62 -25.18 -16.45
C ALA A 402 -16.26 -26.47 -15.87
N GLY A 403 -17.57 -26.46 -15.57
CA GLY A 403 -18.26 -27.62 -14.96
C GLY A 403 -17.77 -27.99 -13.56
N LYS A 404 -17.14 -27.06 -12.84
CA LYS A 404 -16.64 -27.27 -11.46
C LYS A 404 -17.73 -27.07 -10.41
N ILE A 405 -18.75 -26.30 -10.73
CA ILE A 405 -20.00 -26.18 -10.00
C ILE A 405 -21.15 -26.35 -11.00
N ASP A 406 -22.30 -26.79 -10.52
CA ASP A 406 -23.50 -26.94 -11.35
C ASP A 406 -24.36 -25.65 -11.36
N ALA A 407 -25.38 -25.64 -12.23
CA ALA A 407 -26.28 -24.49 -12.36
C ALA A 407 -27.07 -24.21 -11.05
N PRO A 408 -27.61 -25.19 -10.31
CA PRO A 408 -28.25 -24.94 -9.01
C PRO A 408 -27.32 -24.25 -8.01
N GLU A 409 -26.07 -24.69 -7.89
CA GLU A 409 -25.11 -24.08 -6.97
C GLU A 409 -24.73 -22.66 -7.38
N PHE A 410 -24.50 -22.44 -8.67
CA PHE A 410 -24.23 -21.09 -9.20
C PHE A 410 -25.40 -20.12 -8.91
N LEU A 411 -26.64 -20.58 -9.10
CA LEU A 411 -27.81 -19.77 -8.81
C LEU A 411 -27.93 -19.47 -7.31
N ARG A 412 -27.76 -20.47 -6.47
CA ARG A 412 -27.80 -20.34 -5.01
C ARG A 412 -26.74 -19.39 -4.48
N LEU A 413 -25.48 -19.53 -4.93
CA LEU A 413 -24.39 -18.61 -4.62
C LEU A 413 -24.79 -17.16 -4.94
N ASN A 414 -25.22 -16.93 -6.19
CA ASN A 414 -25.54 -15.59 -6.66
C ASN A 414 -26.83 -15.02 -6.04
N ALA A 415 -27.77 -15.86 -5.65
CA ALA A 415 -28.96 -15.44 -4.93
C ALA A 415 -28.65 -15.03 -3.47
N CYS A 416 -27.66 -15.66 -2.82
CA CYS A 416 -27.46 -15.56 -1.38
C CYS A 416 -26.24 -14.70 -0.96
N VAL A 417 -25.28 -14.44 -1.86
CA VAL A 417 -24.07 -13.70 -1.50
C VAL A 417 -24.33 -12.26 -1.01
N GLY A 418 -25.39 -11.61 -1.46
CA GLY A 418 -25.82 -10.29 -1.00
C GLY A 418 -24.83 -9.16 -1.33
N SER A 419 -24.76 -8.18 -0.42
CA SER A 419 -23.92 -6.99 -0.53
C SER A 419 -23.76 -6.29 0.83
N TRP A 420 -22.93 -5.24 0.89
CA TRP A 420 -22.81 -4.37 2.06
C TRP A 420 -23.96 -3.37 2.16
N LYS A 421 -24.41 -3.05 3.39
CA LYS A 421 -25.40 -2.02 3.65
C LYS A 421 -24.88 -0.62 3.32
N GLU A 422 -25.77 0.37 3.33
CA GLU A 422 -25.38 1.78 3.30
C GLU A 422 -24.71 2.18 4.63
N GLN A 423 -23.76 3.12 4.58
CA GLN A 423 -22.97 3.50 5.76
C GLN A 423 -23.85 4.00 6.93
N ARG A 424 -24.97 4.68 6.62
CA ARG A 424 -25.94 5.12 7.64
C ARG A 424 -26.55 3.97 8.46
N ASP A 425 -26.65 2.79 7.84
CA ASP A 425 -27.27 1.59 8.41
C ASP A 425 -26.24 0.68 9.10
N PHE A 426 -24.96 1.04 9.09
CA PHE A 426 -23.93 0.28 9.79
C PHE A 426 -24.08 0.37 11.29
N VAL A 427 -23.88 -0.75 11.95
CA VAL A 427 -23.69 -0.85 13.39
C VAL A 427 -22.25 -1.17 13.71
N THR A 428 -21.84 -0.98 14.96
CA THR A 428 -20.50 -1.32 15.43
C THR A 428 -20.23 -2.81 15.19
N TRP A 429 -19.12 -3.11 14.51
CA TRP A 429 -18.67 -4.48 14.28
C TRP A 429 -18.19 -5.12 15.59
N LYS A 430 -18.69 -6.32 15.89
CA LYS A 430 -18.24 -7.18 16.96
C LYS A 430 -17.38 -8.29 16.37
N GLN A 431 -16.10 -8.27 16.63
CA GLN A 431 -15.16 -9.25 16.06
C GLN A 431 -15.44 -10.68 16.53
N ASP A 432 -15.91 -10.83 17.78
CA ASP A 432 -16.19 -12.12 18.40
C ASP A 432 -17.55 -12.66 17.93
N GLY A 433 -17.54 -13.80 17.26
CA GLY A 433 -18.73 -14.52 16.81
C GLY A 433 -19.26 -14.14 15.41
N ASP A 434 -18.77 -13.07 14.78
CA ASP A 434 -19.14 -12.70 13.41
C ASP A 434 -17.89 -12.31 12.59
N PRO A 435 -17.13 -13.30 12.10
CA PRO A 435 -15.82 -13.06 11.47
C PRO A 435 -15.89 -12.24 10.18
N PHE A 436 -17.06 -12.16 9.53
CA PHE A 436 -17.25 -11.47 8.27
C PHE A 436 -18.10 -10.20 8.38
N ASP A 437 -18.47 -9.79 9.60
CA ASP A 437 -19.32 -8.61 9.84
C ASP A 437 -20.69 -8.71 9.14
N SER A 438 -21.31 -9.89 9.24
CA SER A 438 -22.55 -10.21 8.52
C SER A 438 -23.74 -9.34 8.92
N VAL A 439 -23.68 -8.73 10.12
CA VAL A 439 -24.68 -7.77 10.61
C VAL A 439 -24.76 -6.53 9.71
N ASN A 440 -23.69 -6.17 9.04
CA ASN A 440 -23.59 -5.03 8.12
C ASN A 440 -23.78 -5.44 6.64
N MET A 441 -24.22 -6.69 6.37
CA MET A 441 -24.53 -7.17 5.03
C MET A 441 -26.03 -7.18 4.74
N HIS A 442 -26.41 -6.94 3.50
CA HIS A 442 -27.74 -7.27 2.99
C HIS A 442 -27.82 -8.76 2.75
N ARG A 443 -28.75 -9.42 3.42
CA ARG A 443 -28.97 -10.86 3.37
C ARG A 443 -30.44 -11.17 3.14
N SER A 444 -30.77 -12.40 2.75
CA SER A 444 -32.13 -12.90 2.61
C SER A 444 -32.26 -14.27 3.25
N ALA A 445 -33.30 -14.44 4.05
CA ALA A 445 -33.60 -15.73 4.68
C ALA A 445 -34.10 -16.79 3.68
N THR A 446 -34.67 -16.37 2.54
CA THR A 446 -35.30 -17.22 1.54
C THR A 446 -34.52 -17.33 0.22
N CYS A 447 -33.31 -16.76 0.13
CA CYS A 447 -32.53 -16.68 -1.10
C CYS A 447 -32.18 -18.05 -1.73
N ARG A 448 -32.23 -19.13 -0.95
CA ARG A 448 -31.81 -20.47 -1.38
C ARG A 448 -32.83 -21.18 -2.25
N GLU A 449 -34.07 -20.84 -2.07
CA GLU A 449 -35.18 -21.47 -2.79
C GLU A 449 -35.42 -20.80 -4.13
N PRO A 450 -35.70 -21.57 -5.19
CA PRO A 450 -36.00 -21.00 -6.51
C PRO A 450 -37.15 -19.99 -6.51
N GLY A 451 -38.09 -20.11 -5.57
CA GLY A 451 -39.19 -19.16 -5.34
C GLY A 451 -38.87 -18.02 -4.40
N GLY A 452 -37.73 -18.06 -3.70
CA GLY A 452 -37.36 -17.11 -2.67
C GLY A 452 -36.86 -15.78 -3.20
N THR A 453 -36.71 -14.80 -2.29
CA THR A 453 -36.21 -13.46 -2.59
C THR A 453 -34.67 -13.48 -2.56
N PRO A 454 -33.98 -13.16 -3.66
CA PRO A 454 -32.53 -13.00 -3.65
C PRO A 454 -32.10 -11.91 -2.64
N ALA A 455 -30.93 -12.09 -2.05
CA ALA A 455 -30.30 -11.05 -1.23
C ALA A 455 -29.96 -9.83 -2.10
N PRO A 456 -30.29 -8.60 -1.63
CA PRO A 456 -30.08 -7.39 -2.42
C PRO A 456 -28.63 -7.19 -2.83
N ARG A 457 -28.39 -6.80 -4.08
CA ARG A 457 -27.10 -6.32 -4.58
C ARG A 457 -26.98 -4.82 -4.34
N ARG A 458 -25.73 -4.36 -4.19
CA ARG A 458 -25.46 -2.94 -4.00
C ARG A 458 -25.14 -2.25 -5.32
N GLU A 459 -25.78 -1.13 -5.57
CA GLU A 459 -25.39 -0.20 -6.61
C GLU A 459 -24.37 0.82 -6.08
N GLY A 460 -23.21 0.89 -6.71
CA GLY A 460 -22.16 1.86 -6.39
C GLY A 460 -22.53 3.28 -6.85
N SER A 461 -22.18 4.26 -6.04
CA SER A 461 -22.36 5.67 -6.39
C SER A 461 -21.50 6.07 -7.58
N ARG A 462 -22.12 6.50 -8.69
CA ARG A 462 -21.42 6.99 -9.88
C ARG A 462 -20.57 8.23 -9.58
N ASP A 463 -21.03 9.09 -8.67
CA ASP A 463 -20.28 10.27 -8.26
C ASP A 463 -19.02 9.87 -7.48
N ALA A 464 -19.13 8.93 -6.54
CA ALA A 464 -17.98 8.39 -5.82
C ALA A 464 -16.98 7.71 -6.78
N ILE A 465 -17.46 6.95 -7.76
CA ILE A 465 -16.60 6.33 -8.79
C ILE A 465 -15.84 7.40 -9.58
N ARG A 466 -16.54 8.43 -10.10
CA ARG A 466 -15.88 9.54 -10.80
C ARG A 466 -14.84 10.24 -9.93
N LYS A 467 -15.17 10.52 -8.67
CA LYS A 467 -14.25 11.16 -7.71
C LYS A 467 -13.05 10.27 -7.38
N ALA A 468 -13.23 8.96 -7.25
CA ALA A 468 -12.11 8.03 -7.06
C ALA A 468 -11.04 8.19 -8.16
N PHE A 469 -11.47 8.25 -9.42
CA PHE A 469 -10.56 8.44 -10.55
C PHE A 469 -10.01 9.87 -10.65
N SER A 470 -10.85 10.89 -10.48
CA SER A 470 -10.46 12.29 -10.69
C SER A 470 -9.64 12.87 -9.54
N SER A 471 -9.74 12.32 -8.33
CA SER A 471 -8.98 12.76 -7.16
C SER A 471 -7.50 12.36 -7.18
N GLY A 472 -7.13 11.45 -8.09
CA GLY A 472 -5.79 10.87 -8.14
C GLY A 472 -5.56 9.77 -7.10
N HIS A 473 -6.62 9.13 -6.55
CA HIS A 473 -6.52 7.98 -5.66
C HIS A 473 -6.55 6.63 -6.38
N VAL A 474 -6.87 6.62 -7.68
CA VAL A 474 -6.80 5.43 -8.54
C VAL A 474 -5.61 5.54 -9.48
N PHE A 475 -4.80 4.49 -9.54
CA PHE A 475 -3.75 4.37 -10.54
C PHE A 475 -4.37 4.00 -11.89
N THR A 476 -4.39 4.95 -12.80
CA THR A 476 -5.07 4.82 -14.09
C THR A 476 -4.20 4.21 -15.20
N GLY A 477 -2.89 4.15 -15.00
CA GLY A 477 -1.94 3.73 -16.02
C GLY A 477 -1.64 4.78 -17.10
N LYS A 478 -2.26 5.98 -17.05
CA LYS A 478 -2.00 7.05 -18.02
C LYS A 478 -0.58 7.58 -17.95
N ARG A 479 0.04 7.52 -16.79
CA ARG A 479 1.40 7.97 -16.53
C ARG A 479 2.06 7.10 -15.46
N LEU A 480 3.30 6.70 -15.71
CA LEU A 480 4.27 6.21 -14.74
C LEU A 480 5.46 7.19 -14.67
N GLY A 481 5.99 7.57 -15.85
CA GLY A 481 6.96 8.66 -16.03
C GLY A 481 8.36 8.39 -15.46
N ILE A 482 8.57 7.33 -14.71
CA ILE A 482 9.83 6.95 -14.07
C ILE A 482 10.05 5.43 -14.12
N PRO A 483 11.31 4.96 -14.20
CA PRO A 483 11.59 3.53 -14.16
C PRO A 483 11.29 2.94 -12.78
N MET A 484 10.62 1.79 -12.77
CA MET A 484 10.30 1.04 -11.56
C MET A 484 10.63 -0.44 -11.70
N ILE A 485 11.21 -1.04 -10.65
CA ILE A 485 11.38 -2.48 -10.54
C ILE A 485 10.41 -2.98 -9.46
N ASP A 486 9.30 -3.58 -9.90
CA ASP A 486 8.29 -4.18 -9.03
C ASP A 486 8.79 -5.54 -8.54
N LEU A 487 9.28 -5.58 -7.31
CA LEU A 487 9.93 -6.74 -6.71
C LEU A 487 8.94 -7.51 -5.83
N ARG A 488 8.79 -8.82 -6.11
CA ARG A 488 7.82 -9.66 -5.41
C ARG A 488 8.44 -10.96 -4.89
N PRO A 489 8.55 -11.16 -3.57
CA PRO A 489 8.62 -12.49 -3.00
C PRO A 489 7.28 -13.20 -3.27
N TYR A 490 7.35 -14.36 -3.94
CA TYR A 490 6.17 -15.11 -4.37
C TYR A 490 5.62 -15.96 -3.23
N ARG A 491 4.41 -15.63 -2.75
CA ARG A 491 3.77 -16.28 -1.60
C ARG A 491 2.35 -16.77 -1.88
N GLU A 492 2.03 -17.04 -3.13
CA GLU A 492 0.67 -17.46 -3.51
C GLU A 492 0.24 -18.75 -2.80
N ALA A 493 1.13 -19.72 -2.65
CA ALA A 493 0.84 -20.97 -1.97
C ALA A 493 0.55 -20.79 -0.47
N GLU A 494 0.96 -19.68 0.11
CA GLU A 494 0.72 -19.31 1.51
C GLU A 494 -0.58 -18.51 1.68
N LEU A 495 -1.32 -18.25 0.61
CA LEU A 495 -2.51 -17.38 0.59
C LEU A 495 -2.22 -15.97 1.12
N ASP A 496 -1.03 -15.45 0.85
CA ASP A 496 -0.62 -14.11 1.26
C ASP A 496 -1.51 -13.04 0.60
N MET A 497 -1.83 -11.99 1.36
CA MET A 497 -2.64 -10.87 0.86
C MET A 497 -2.01 -10.13 -0.32
N HIS A 498 -0.68 -10.20 -0.48
CA HIS A 498 0.05 -9.53 -1.55
C HIS A 498 0.08 -10.40 -2.82
N ASN A 499 -1.09 -10.64 -3.41
CA ASN A 499 -1.21 -11.47 -4.60
C ASN A 499 -0.27 -11.02 -5.72
N ALA A 500 0.42 -11.98 -6.32
CA ALA A 500 1.40 -11.72 -7.38
C ALA A 500 0.79 -11.05 -8.61
N ARG A 501 -0.51 -11.29 -8.92
CA ARG A 501 -1.22 -10.65 -10.03
C ARG A 501 -1.21 -9.12 -9.99
N GLN A 502 -1.03 -8.49 -8.84
CA GLN A 502 -1.11 -7.03 -8.69
C GLN A 502 -0.07 -6.27 -9.51
N ALA A 503 1.15 -6.82 -9.68
CA ALA A 503 2.15 -6.23 -10.59
C ALA A 503 1.68 -6.24 -12.04
N PHE A 504 0.96 -7.31 -12.44
CA PHE A 504 0.38 -7.41 -13.78
C PHE A 504 -0.89 -6.56 -13.93
N SER A 505 -1.62 -6.30 -12.85
CA SER A 505 -2.72 -5.33 -12.86
C SER A 505 -2.20 -3.92 -13.17
N VAL A 506 -1.07 -3.52 -12.59
CA VAL A 506 -0.37 -2.26 -12.95
C VAL A 506 0.02 -2.28 -14.43
N ARG A 507 0.71 -3.34 -14.88
CA ARG A 507 1.15 -3.48 -16.28
C ARG A 507 -0.04 -3.42 -17.25
N ALA A 508 -1.13 -4.10 -16.93
CA ALA A 508 -2.33 -4.12 -17.77
C ALA A 508 -2.99 -2.74 -17.88
N ARG A 509 -3.00 -1.96 -16.79
CA ARG A 509 -3.50 -0.57 -16.80
C ARG A 509 -2.61 0.33 -17.65
N LEU A 510 -1.27 0.20 -17.52
CA LEU A 510 -0.32 0.93 -18.36
C LEU A 510 -0.52 0.61 -19.85
N LEU A 511 -0.58 -0.67 -20.20
CA LEU A 511 -0.82 -1.10 -21.59
C LEU A 511 -2.14 -0.60 -22.15
N ALA A 512 -3.20 -0.55 -21.34
CA ALA A 512 -4.51 -0.10 -21.78
C ALA A 512 -4.59 1.43 -21.96
N ALA A 513 -3.90 2.20 -21.10
CA ALA A 513 -4.02 3.66 -21.07
C ALA A 513 -2.90 4.37 -21.83
N ASN A 514 -1.65 3.89 -21.72
CA ASN A 514 -0.47 4.44 -22.39
C ASN A 514 0.61 3.35 -22.53
N PRO A 515 0.60 2.56 -23.62
CA PRO A 515 1.51 1.44 -23.80
C PRO A 515 3.00 1.79 -23.70
N ALA A 516 3.39 3.03 -24.05
CA ALA A 516 4.78 3.48 -23.95
C ALA A 516 5.28 3.47 -22.48
N GLU A 517 4.42 3.77 -21.54
CA GLU A 517 4.74 3.80 -20.11
C GLU A 517 4.97 2.39 -19.52
N ALA A 518 4.46 1.34 -20.17
CA ALA A 518 4.62 -0.04 -19.69
C ALA A 518 6.09 -0.49 -19.72
N SER A 519 6.91 0.07 -20.59
CA SER A 519 8.35 -0.20 -20.66
C SER A 519 9.14 0.35 -19.45
N LEU A 520 8.54 1.26 -18.68
CA LEU A 520 9.13 1.82 -17.46
C LEU A 520 8.91 0.93 -16.23
N GLN A 521 8.15 -0.14 -16.33
CA GLN A 521 7.97 -1.13 -15.27
C GLN A 521 8.71 -2.42 -15.62
N ALA A 522 9.63 -2.86 -14.78
CA ALA A 522 10.18 -4.22 -14.79
C ALA A 522 9.57 -5.03 -13.63
N ILE A 523 9.13 -6.26 -13.90
CA ILE A 523 8.50 -7.14 -12.89
C ILE A 523 9.49 -8.24 -12.52
N TRP A 524 9.91 -8.24 -11.24
CA TRP A 524 10.87 -9.20 -10.72
C TRP A 524 10.23 -10.07 -9.64
N PHE A 525 10.22 -11.40 -9.85
CA PHE A 525 9.77 -12.34 -8.83
C PHE A 525 10.95 -13.12 -8.24
N ALA A 526 10.85 -13.41 -6.96
CA ALA A 526 11.81 -14.23 -6.23
C ALA A 526 11.05 -15.29 -5.40
N ARG A 527 11.66 -16.45 -5.16
CA ARG A 527 11.13 -17.42 -4.19
C ARG A 527 11.13 -16.81 -2.78
N PRO A 528 10.23 -17.23 -1.88
CA PRO A 528 10.09 -16.63 -0.54
C PRO A 528 11.36 -16.68 0.32
N ASP A 529 12.17 -17.70 0.12
CA ASP A 529 13.45 -17.98 0.81
C ASP A 529 14.69 -17.35 0.15
N THR A 530 14.49 -16.56 -0.91
CA THR A 530 15.57 -15.79 -1.55
C THR A 530 16.02 -14.65 -0.62
N ASP A 531 17.30 -14.25 -0.70
CA ASP A 531 17.81 -13.01 -0.07
C ASP A 531 17.11 -11.78 -0.66
N LEU A 532 15.94 -11.44 -0.12
CA LEU A 532 15.16 -10.28 -0.57
C LEU A 532 15.95 -8.96 -0.44
N PRO A 533 16.66 -8.67 0.67
CA PRO A 533 17.51 -7.50 0.74
C PRO A 533 18.56 -7.43 -0.37
N GLY A 534 19.18 -8.55 -0.72
CA GLY A 534 20.11 -8.62 -1.86
C GLY A 534 19.43 -8.32 -3.20
N GLN A 535 18.18 -8.77 -3.41
CA GLN A 535 17.42 -8.42 -4.60
C GLN A 535 17.07 -6.91 -4.64
N VAL A 536 16.75 -6.29 -3.50
CA VAL A 536 16.52 -4.84 -3.42
C VAL A 536 17.80 -4.07 -3.78
N MET A 537 18.96 -4.48 -3.26
CA MET A 537 20.24 -3.85 -3.62
C MET A 537 20.57 -4.02 -5.11
N LYS A 538 20.30 -5.20 -5.70
CA LYS A 538 20.45 -5.40 -7.16
C LYS A 538 19.52 -4.48 -7.94
N ALA A 539 18.26 -4.33 -7.54
CA ALA A 539 17.32 -3.42 -8.18
C ALA A 539 17.80 -1.96 -8.08
N LEU A 540 18.31 -1.56 -6.92
CA LEU A 540 18.88 -0.24 -6.70
C LEU A 540 20.03 0.04 -7.68
N TRP A 541 21.00 -0.87 -7.81
CA TRP A 541 22.12 -0.71 -8.73
C TRP A 541 21.71 -0.67 -10.21
N VAL A 542 20.69 -1.44 -10.60
CA VAL A 542 20.12 -1.39 -11.95
C VAL A 542 19.47 -0.03 -12.23
N LEU A 543 18.71 0.49 -11.28
CA LEU A 543 18.09 1.81 -11.41
C LEU A 543 19.12 2.95 -11.35
N ASP A 544 20.18 2.82 -10.56
CA ASP A 544 21.30 3.77 -10.54
C ASP A 544 21.98 3.88 -11.91
N LYS A 545 22.25 2.73 -12.56
CA LYS A 545 22.77 2.71 -13.94
C LYS A 545 21.80 3.36 -14.93
N TYR A 546 20.50 3.09 -14.78
CA TYR A 546 19.47 3.66 -15.65
C TYR A 546 19.46 5.19 -15.53
N LEU A 547 19.40 5.70 -14.32
CA LEU A 547 19.37 7.14 -14.07
C LEU A 547 20.66 7.84 -14.47
N GLY A 548 21.81 7.20 -14.30
CA GLY A 548 23.11 7.73 -14.70
C GLY A 548 23.34 7.83 -16.21
N SER A 549 22.71 6.95 -17.00
CA SER A 549 22.89 6.90 -18.47
C SER A 549 21.67 7.40 -19.25
N SER A 550 20.53 7.57 -18.60
CA SER A 550 19.20 7.81 -19.22
C SER A 550 18.81 6.76 -20.27
N LYS A 551 19.44 5.58 -20.21
CA LYS A 551 19.15 4.42 -21.07
C LYS A 551 18.89 3.19 -20.19
N ALA A 552 17.84 2.44 -20.52
CA ALA A 552 17.55 1.20 -19.82
C ALA A 552 18.72 0.21 -20.00
N PRO A 553 19.40 -0.19 -18.91
CA PRO A 553 20.42 -1.22 -19.00
C PRO A 553 19.74 -2.58 -19.27
N PRO A 554 20.46 -3.57 -19.87
CA PRO A 554 19.88 -4.89 -20.16
C PRO A 554 19.28 -5.59 -18.93
N GLU A 555 19.80 -5.30 -17.76
CA GLU A 555 19.32 -5.84 -16.48
C GLU A 555 17.97 -5.24 -16.04
N PHE A 556 17.56 -4.09 -16.61
CA PHE A 556 16.23 -3.51 -16.43
C PHE A 556 15.24 -4.23 -17.35
N ALA A 557 14.95 -5.47 -17.03
CA ALA A 557 14.03 -6.33 -17.75
C ALA A 557 13.21 -7.16 -16.78
N ASP A 558 12.04 -7.62 -17.23
CA ASP A 558 11.25 -8.62 -16.51
C ASP A 558 12.09 -9.84 -16.20
N ARG A 559 11.99 -10.40 -14.99
CA ARG A 559 12.72 -11.61 -14.62
C ARG A 559 12.14 -12.32 -13.40
N CYS A 560 12.57 -13.55 -13.22
CA CYS A 560 12.33 -14.29 -12.00
C CYS A 560 13.56 -15.12 -11.60
N VAL A 561 13.70 -15.33 -10.29
CA VAL A 561 14.84 -16.06 -9.70
C VAL A 561 14.37 -17.19 -8.80
N ASP A 562 15.20 -18.22 -8.66
CA ASP A 562 15.02 -19.30 -7.69
C ASP A 562 15.49 -18.89 -6.28
N SER A 563 15.45 -19.83 -5.33
CA SER A 563 15.87 -19.61 -3.94
C SER A 563 17.33 -19.22 -3.77
N SER A 564 18.21 -19.63 -4.71
CA SER A 564 19.62 -19.24 -4.73
C SER A 564 19.85 -17.84 -5.30
N GLY A 565 18.81 -17.24 -5.90
CA GLY A 565 18.91 -15.99 -6.66
C GLY A 565 19.37 -16.16 -8.11
N SER A 566 19.44 -17.41 -8.60
CA SER A 566 19.76 -17.71 -10.01
C SER A 566 18.55 -17.42 -10.91
N VAL A 567 18.81 -16.87 -12.10
CA VAL A 567 17.76 -16.45 -13.03
C VAL A 567 17.10 -17.68 -13.68
N ILE A 568 15.79 -17.85 -13.48
CA ILE A 568 14.97 -18.87 -14.16
C ILE A 568 14.58 -18.38 -15.56
N GLY A 569 14.23 -17.10 -15.67
CA GLY A 569 13.85 -16.46 -16.92
C GLY A 569 14.02 -14.95 -16.86
N ALA A 570 14.34 -14.33 -17.99
CA ALA A 570 14.46 -12.88 -18.12
C ALA A 570 14.08 -12.41 -19.52
N GLY A 571 13.80 -11.10 -19.64
CA GLY A 571 13.47 -10.43 -20.89
C GLY A 571 11.97 -10.44 -21.23
N PRO A 572 11.61 -9.98 -22.45
CA PRO A 572 10.22 -9.71 -22.83
C PRO A 572 9.29 -10.92 -22.76
N SER A 573 9.81 -12.13 -22.99
CA SER A 573 9.03 -13.36 -22.96
C SER A 573 8.96 -14.02 -21.57
N ALA A 574 9.61 -13.46 -20.54
CA ALA A 574 9.66 -14.07 -19.20
C ALA A 574 8.24 -14.33 -18.65
N TRP A 575 7.34 -13.36 -18.80
CA TRP A 575 5.96 -13.39 -18.34
C TRP A 575 4.93 -13.61 -19.47
N ALA A 576 5.32 -14.15 -20.62
CA ALA A 576 4.37 -14.49 -21.68
C ALA A 576 3.26 -15.40 -21.16
N GLY A 577 2.08 -15.29 -21.73
CA GLY A 577 0.89 -16.05 -21.35
C GLY A 577 0.02 -15.40 -20.27
N ILE A 578 0.50 -14.36 -19.54
CA ILE A 578 -0.29 -13.70 -18.51
C ILE A 578 -1.22 -12.64 -19.09
N LEU A 579 -0.72 -11.77 -19.93
CA LEU A 579 -1.49 -10.65 -20.50
C LEU A 579 -1.84 -10.82 -21.97
N ASP A 580 -1.13 -11.68 -22.68
CA ASP A 580 -1.24 -11.89 -24.14
C ASP A 580 -1.98 -13.18 -24.51
N GLY A 581 -2.33 -14.03 -23.53
CA GLY A 581 -2.98 -15.32 -23.76
C GLY A 581 -2.12 -16.33 -24.55
N GLY A 582 -0.81 -16.03 -24.75
CA GLY A 582 0.13 -16.86 -25.48
C GLY A 582 0.62 -18.07 -24.68
N GLN A 583 1.66 -18.72 -25.21
CA GLN A 583 2.32 -19.82 -24.49
C GLN A 583 3.04 -19.29 -23.24
N PRO A 584 2.89 -19.96 -22.08
CA PRO A 584 3.51 -19.51 -20.84
C PRO A 584 5.04 -19.42 -20.94
N GLY A 585 5.59 -18.27 -20.58
CA GLY A 585 7.02 -18.03 -20.44
C GLY A 585 7.65 -18.80 -19.27
N ALA A 586 8.97 -18.73 -19.14
CA ALA A 586 9.69 -19.45 -18.08
C ALA A 586 9.23 -19.01 -16.67
N CYS A 587 9.08 -17.70 -16.46
CA CYS A 587 8.62 -17.16 -15.19
C CYS A 587 7.15 -17.48 -14.93
N THR A 588 6.29 -17.42 -15.94
CA THR A 588 4.87 -17.78 -15.83
C THR A 588 4.68 -19.24 -15.41
N LYS A 589 5.51 -20.14 -15.93
CA LYS A 589 5.51 -21.58 -15.54
C LYS A 589 6.00 -21.78 -14.12
N ALA A 590 7.04 -21.05 -13.70
CA ALA A 590 7.65 -21.19 -12.39
C ALA A 590 6.84 -20.52 -11.27
N PHE A 591 6.04 -19.49 -11.61
CA PHE A 591 5.30 -18.63 -10.69
C PHE A 591 3.88 -18.38 -11.20
N PRO A 592 2.99 -19.38 -11.19
CA PRO A 592 1.60 -19.21 -11.60
C PRO A 592 0.91 -18.16 -10.73
N ILE A 593 0.23 -17.21 -11.36
CA ILE A 593 -0.51 -16.17 -10.64
C ILE A 593 -1.95 -16.60 -10.38
N TYR A 594 -2.51 -16.16 -9.24
CA TYR A 594 -3.89 -16.43 -8.89
C TYR A 594 -4.82 -15.32 -9.36
N SER A 595 -6.08 -15.65 -9.45
CA SER A 595 -7.16 -14.78 -9.91
C SER A 595 -7.78 -13.97 -8.74
N SER A 596 -9.00 -13.47 -8.92
CA SER A 596 -9.82 -12.83 -7.90
C SER A 596 -11.30 -13.19 -8.12
N PRO A 597 -12.19 -12.94 -7.15
CA PRO A 597 -13.63 -13.18 -7.34
C PRO A 597 -14.20 -12.51 -8.59
N ARG A 598 -13.74 -11.29 -8.89
CA ARG A 598 -14.18 -10.54 -10.08
C ARG A 598 -13.63 -11.12 -11.37
N MET A 599 -12.38 -11.58 -11.38
CA MET A 599 -11.80 -12.25 -12.54
C MET A 599 -12.51 -13.58 -12.80
N VAL A 600 -12.88 -14.34 -11.75
CA VAL A 600 -13.72 -15.54 -11.87
C VAL A 600 -15.11 -15.19 -12.41
N ALA A 601 -15.60 -13.99 -12.15
CA ALA A 601 -16.85 -13.46 -12.71
C ALA A 601 -16.70 -12.88 -14.13
N GLY A 602 -15.47 -12.85 -14.70
CA GLY A 602 -15.20 -12.39 -16.07
C GLY A 602 -14.49 -11.03 -16.18
N GLU A 603 -14.13 -10.37 -15.07
CA GLU A 603 -13.36 -9.12 -15.09
C GLU A 603 -11.94 -9.36 -15.62
N SER A 604 -11.37 -8.32 -16.25
CA SER A 604 -9.96 -8.35 -16.66
C SER A 604 -9.01 -8.24 -15.46
N ILE A 605 -7.75 -8.66 -15.65
CA ILE A 605 -6.69 -8.55 -14.63
C ILE A 605 -6.41 -7.09 -14.19
N ARG A 606 -6.88 -6.07 -14.92
CA ARG A 606 -6.75 -4.67 -14.51
C ARG A 606 -7.34 -4.41 -13.13
N GLY A 607 -8.47 -5.07 -12.80
CA GLY A 607 -9.10 -5.00 -11.48
C GLY A 607 -9.52 -3.56 -11.10
N ASP A 608 -9.99 -2.77 -12.08
CA ASP A 608 -10.35 -1.36 -11.92
C ASP A 608 -11.84 -1.08 -12.20
N THR A 609 -12.66 -2.12 -12.27
CA THR A 609 -14.09 -2.01 -12.57
C THR A 609 -14.92 -1.92 -11.30
N PHE A 610 -15.20 -0.71 -10.81
CA PHE A 610 -16.16 -0.53 -9.70
C PHE A 610 -17.55 -0.95 -10.11
N LYS A 611 -18.04 -0.42 -11.25
CA LYS A 611 -19.37 -0.68 -11.81
C LYS A 611 -19.24 -1.12 -13.26
N CYS A 612 -19.70 -2.34 -13.55
CA CYS A 612 -19.71 -2.86 -14.91
C CYS A 612 -20.85 -2.28 -15.75
N ALA A 613 -20.68 -2.25 -17.06
CA ALA A 613 -21.79 -2.15 -17.98
C ALA A 613 -22.65 -3.41 -17.87
N LEU A 614 -23.95 -3.27 -17.91
CA LEU A 614 -24.86 -4.41 -17.86
C LEU A 614 -25.32 -4.80 -19.27
N LYS A 615 -25.46 -6.10 -19.50
CA LYS A 615 -26.13 -6.67 -20.68
C LYS A 615 -27.36 -7.47 -20.27
N PRO A 616 -28.44 -7.44 -21.06
CA PRO A 616 -29.64 -8.24 -20.79
C PRO A 616 -29.31 -9.74 -20.73
N LEU A 617 -30.02 -10.50 -19.90
CA LEU A 617 -29.84 -11.96 -19.81
C LEU A 617 -30.08 -12.66 -21.15
N VAL A 618 -31.04 -12.19 -21.96
CA VAL A 618 -31.25 -12.74 -23.29
C VAL A 618 -30.00 -12.66 -24.16
N THR A 619 -29.25 -11.58 -24.05
CA THR A 619 -27.96 -11.42 -24.72
C THR A 619 -26.95 -12.39 -24.16
N ALA A 620 -26.84 -12.51 -22.83
CA ALA A 620 -25.91 -13.41 -22.18
C ALA A 620 -26.14 -14.90 -22.53
N PHE A 621 -27.38 -15.28 -22.84
CA PHE A 621 -27.70 -16.64 -23.34
C PHE A 621 -27.30 -16.87 -24.81
N SER A 622 -27.07 -15.81 -25.59
CA SER A 622 -26.78 -15.91 -27.02
C SER A 622 -25.36 -15.52 -27.42
N ASP A 623 -24.62 -14.80 -26.55
CA ASP A 623 -23.30 -14.22 -26.88
C ASP A 623 -22.10 -15.07 -26.40
N GLY A 624 -22.38 -16.30 -25.93
CA GLY A 624 -21.34 -17.21 -25.44
C GLY A 624 -20.97 -17.04 -23.96
N THR A 625 -21.62 -16.14 -23.22
CA THR A 625 -21.43 -16.03 -21.76
C THR A 625 -21.75 -17.36 -21.07
N TYR A 626 -22.79 -18.04 -21.54
CA TYR A 626 -23.12 -19.41 -21.17
C TYR A 626 -22.94 -20.31 -22.39
N PRO A 627 -21.80 -21.03 -22.50
CA PRO A 627 -21.54 -21.92 -23.62
C PRO A 627 -22.56 -23.10 -23.62
N PRO A 628 -22.69 -23.86 -24.71
CA PRO A 628 -23.65 -24.97 -24.82
C PRO A 628 -23.53 -26.03 -23.73
N SER A 629 -22.36 -26.14 -23.08
CA SER A 629 -22.14 -27.05 -21.92
C SER A 629 -22.87 -26.57 -20.65
N VAL A 630 -23.27 -25.31 -20.56
CA VAL A 630 -24.02 -24.72 -19.46
C VAL A 630 -25.49 -24.64 -19.84
N GLN A 631 -26.30 -25.49 -19.25
CA GLN A 631 -27.74 -25.52 -19.51
C GLN A 631 -28.53 -25.16 -18.26
N PHE A 632 -29.52 -24.28 -18.43
CA PHE A 632 -30.48 -23.92 -17.39
C PHE A 632 -31.87 -24.42 -17.79
N THR A 633 -32.59 -25.01 -16.84
CA THR A 633 -34.02 -25.31 -17.04
C THR A 633 -34.81 -23.99 -17.15
N PRO A 634 -36.08 -24.06 -17.64
CA PRO A 634 -36.96 -22.87 -17.66
C PRO A 634 -37.09 -22.19 -16.28
N GLU A 635 -37.22 -22.98 -15.21
CA GLU A 635 -37.33 -22.50 -13.82
C GLU A 635 -36.04 -21.84 -13.36
N GLN A 636 -34.88 -22.40 -13.71
CA GLN A 636 -33.57 -21.84 -13.42
C GLN A 636 -33.34 -20.52 -14.16
N LYS A 637 -33.77 -20.40 -15.43
CA LYS A 637 -33.72 -19.13 -16.17
C LYS A 637 -34.60 -18.07 -15.52
N GLN A 638 -35.78 -18.46 -15.05
CA GLN A 638 -36.66 -17.55 -14.33
C GLN A 638 -36.02 -17.09 -13.00
N TRP A 639 -35.37 -17.99 -12.26
CA TRP A 639 -34.66 -17.65 -11.04
C TRP A 639 -33.46 -16.74 -11.33
N LEU A 640 -32.67 -17.02 -12.37
CA LEU A 640 -31.58 -16.17 -12.82
C LEU A 640 -32.08 -14.74 -13.13
N GLY A 641 -33.25 -14.60 -13.75
CA GLY A 641 -33.90 -13.32 -14.00
C GLY A 641 -34.24 -12.53 -12.73
N ARG A 642 -34.59 -13.21 -11.66
CA ARG A 642 -34.83 -12.57 -10.35
C ARG A 642 -33.55 -12.20 -9.63
N ILE A 643 -32.48 -12.99 -9.78
CA ILE A 643 -31.16 -12.70 -9.22
C ILE A 643 -30.55 -11.46 -9.91
N PHE A 644 -30.73 -11.37 -11.22
CA PHE A 644 -30.17 -10.30 -12.06
C PHE A 644 -31.24 -9.52 -12.83
N PRO A 645 -32.11 -8.78 -12.13
CA PRO A 645 -33.27 -8.13 -12.77
C PRO A 645 -32.87 -7.04 -13.78
N HIS A 646 -31.66 -6.49 -13.65
CA HIS A 646 -31.11 -5.46 -14.55
C HIS A 646 -30.11 -6.03 -15.57
N GLY A 647 -29.94 -7.34 -15.61
CA GLY A 647 -28.94 -8.02 -16.43
C GLY A 647 -27.64 -8.34 -15.69
N VAL A 648 -26.66 -8.84 -16.44
CA VAL A 648 -25.37 -9.29 -15.94
C VAL A 648 -24.23 -8.43 -16.46
N CYS A 649 -23.10 -8.42 -15.78
CA CYS A 649 -21.90 -7.67 -16.16
C CYS A 649 -21.43 -8.03 -17.58
N ASP A 650 -21.16 -7.03 -18.37
CA ASP A 650 -20.44 -7.08 -19.63
C ASP A 650 -19.05 -6.47 -19.44
N PHE A 651 -18.12 -7.29 -19.01
CA PHE A 651 -16.73 -6.85 -18.77
C PHE A 651 -15.92 -6.62 -20.07
N SER A 652 -16.50 -6.88 -21.25
CA SER A 652 -15.90 -6.48 -22.53
C SER A 652 -15.96 -4.97 -22.74
N LYS A 653 -16.85 -4.28 -22.04
CA LYS A 653 -17.00 -2.83 -22.08
C LYS A 653 -16.25 -2.15 -20.94
N SER A 654 -15.91 -0.88 -21.15
CA SER A 654 -15.29 -0.07 -20.12
C SER A 654 -16.17 0.02 -18.86
N SER A 655 -15.52 0.15 -17.69
CA SER A 655 -16.21 0.49 -16.46
C SER A 655 -17.04 1.76 -16.67
N LEU A 656 -18.25 1.77 -16.12
CA LEU A 656 -19.06 2.99 -16.08
C LEU A 656 -18.47 3.94 -15.05
N PRO A 657 -18.29 5.23 -15.40
CA PRO A 657 -17.86 6.24 -14.47
C PRO A 657 -18.95 6.57 -13.44
#